data_693cfe20d668399fed17fa89336cc091
#
_entry.id   693cfe20d668399fed17fa89336cc091
#
_cell.length_a   1.000
_cell.length_b   1.000
_cell.length_c   1.000
_cell.angle_alpha   90.00
_cell.angle_beta   90.00
_cell.angle_gamma   90.00
#
_symmetry.space_group_name_H-M   'P 1'
#
loop_
_entity.id
_entity.type
_entity.pdbx_description
1 polymer ?
#
loop_
_entity_poly.entity_id
_entity_poly.type
_entity_poly.pdbx_seq_one_letter_code
_entity_poly.pdbx_strand_id
1 'polypeptide(L)'
;ILALGLRTLTLQTGDEYRERIHLDRNDLAVLIGSSAVTKLHEENKEADKEKAEEKKGNRKGYLSEEPLLPEELEYVDTESEEQSRFLDIFFNKTDKKGMTVNEKTSKKNKAFLYKPVLAATIDHMMGAVETTRGGRYILPSLRLMSSDLVIDEIDDFNSKDLIAIARLVHLAGLCGRNVAISSATIPPDLAEGLYRSYQAGLKSYNSFFTGKKQCALVLCDEFRTDVEPMDSGDDSAYRKIHDRFIRKRVENLGKEPIKRKGYIQPCGAEYNDTDAAKETSYFENMRKAIEKLHENHHVIDKRTKKRISFGVVRVANITPCVKVSLYLMKCGWSEGTAVRVMTYHSRQILLLRHEQERYLDKVLTRKTQSATVDFQDETVRKHLDSTPEENIIFILVATPVEEVGRDHDFDWAVVEPSSYRSIIQLAGRVLRHRQPVSGTLEKKNMAIMAYNLKAWQGKEPAYSKPGYETKKRKLNSYDMHDLVDEEELGRRIDAVPRILKPEMLDKEQFCPDDKRYFSKLSDLEHASMMDFNCEEDCGSQCMHGWMEEYWWMTALPQGCSRFRESYGEEIKACAVYEEGERKFLVYEGKEKTLLSDSVGITDYSGMTEEMEGRLWIIRDYEAALRRYVSDASDVPQDVQMNEISCRYGEITIPYGRSSTVDEWKYSDQLGMFKLTEENRQEG
;
A
#
# COMPACT_ATOMS: atom_id res chain seq x y z
N ILE A 1 4.54 -14.80 -14.02
CA ILE A 1 3.96 -13.47 -13.73
C ILE A 1 4.02 -13.28 -12.24
N LEU A 2 4.62 -12.19 -11.77
CA LEU A 2 4.49 -11.70 -10.39
C LEU A 2 3.53 -10.52 -10.40
N ALA A 3 2.37 -10.68 -9.76
CA ALA A 3 1.32 -9.68 -9.66
C ALA A 3 1.31 -9.07 -8.25
N LEU A 4 1.37 -7.75 -8.17
CA LEU A 4 1.52 -6.97 -6.95
C LEU A 4 0.39 -5.94 -6.80
N GLY A 5 0.00 -5.62 -5.58
CA GLY A 5 -1.05 -4.64 -5.30
C GLY A 5 -0.63 -3.19 -5.54
N LEU A 6 0.66 -2.87 -5.37
CA LEU A 6 1.19 -1.51 -5.33
C LEU A 6 2.23 -1.24 -6.43
N ARG A 7 2.15 -0.04 -7.03
CA ARG A 7 3.06 0.42 -8.10
C ARG A 7 4.52 0.52 -7.62
N THR A 8 4.75 1.12 -6.47
CA THR A 8 6.09 1.29 -5.90
C THR A 8 6.75 -0.05 -5.57
N LEU A 9 6.00 -0.98 -4.98
CA LEU A 9 6.47 -2.33 -4.71
C LEU A 9 6.84 -3.07 -6.00
N THR A 10 6.07 -2.90 -7.08
CA THR A 10 6.36 -3.51 -8.38
C THR A 10 7.69 -3.00 -8.96
N LEU A 11 7.97 -1.71 -8.86
CA LEU A 11 9.25 -1.13 -9.30
C LEU A 11 10.42 -1.64 -8.47
N GLN A 12 10.30 -1.59 -7.14
CA GLN A 12 11.33 -2.11 -6.22
C GLN A 12 11.63 -3.59 -6.49
N THR A 13 10.60 -4.41 -6.68
CA THR A 13 10.77 -5.83 -7.03
C THR A 13 11.50 -6.00 -8.37
N GLY A 14 11.16 -5.16 -9.37
CA GLY A 14 11.87 -5.16 -10.64
C GLY A 14 13.36 -4.85 -10.47
N ASP A 15 13.70 -3.92 -9.60
CA ASP A 15 15.08 -3.57 -9.28
C ASP A 15 15.82 -4.68 -8.55
N GLU A 16 15.20 -5.29 -7.54
CA GLU A 16 15.76 -6.43 -6.82
C GLU A 16 16.04 -7.63 -7.76
N TYR A 17 15.15 -7.87 -8.71
CA TYR A 17 15.36 -8.93 -9.71
C TYR A 17 16.55 -8.62 -10.63
N ARG A 18 16.77 -7.36 -11.00
CA ARG A 18 17.94 -6.95 -11.79
C ARG A 18 19.24 -6.99 -10.98
N GLU A 19 19.21 -6.51 -9.75
CA GLU A 19 20.40 -6.30 -8.93
C GLU A 19 20.85 -7.57 -8.20
N ARG A 20 19.91 -8.37 -7.67
CA ARG A 20 20.21 -9.57 -6.87
C ARG A 20 20.11 -10.85 -7.64
N ILE A 21 19.11 -10.98 -8.53
CA ILE A 21 18.92 -12.21 -9.33
C ILE A 21 19.65 -12.08 -10.67
N HIS A 22 20.10 -10.86 -11.04
CA HIS A 22 20.83 -10.57 -12.27
C HIS A 22 20.03 -10.88 -13.53
N LEU A 23 18.70 -10.72 -13.49
CA LEU A 23 17.87 -10.81 -14.69
C LEU A 23 18.19 -9.64 -15.61
N ASP A 24 18.48 -9.95 -16.86
CA ASP A 24 18.78 -8.92 -17.85
C ASP A 24 17.50 -8.32 -18.46
N ARG A 25 17.66 -7.38 -19.39
CA ARG A 25 16.57 -6.71 -20.06
C ARG A 25 15.75 -7.64 -20.97
N ASN A 26 16.31 -8.77 -21.40
CA ASN A 26 15.61 -9.74 -22.23
C ASN A 26 14.71 -10.65 -21.40
N ASP A 27 15.05 -10.87 -20.13
CA ASP A 27 14.38 -11.79 -19.24
C ASP A 27 13.22 -11.16 -18.46
N LEU A 28 13.35 -9.87 -18.10
CA LEU A 28 12.42 -9.19 -17.20
C LEU A 28 11.66 -8.05 -17.89
N ALA A 29 10.32 -8.06 -17.75
CA ALA A 29 9.47 -6.90 -17.99
C ALA A 29 8.88 -6.40 -16.67
N VAL A 30 8.85 -5.08 -16.45
CA VAL A 30 8.23 -4.43 -15.29
C VAL A 30 7.11 -3.53 -15.78
N LEU A 31 5.89 -3.72 -15.27
CA LEU A 31 4.70 -2.98 -15.69
C LEU A 31 3.99 -2.33 -14.52
N ILE A 32 3.79 -1.04 -14.59
CA ILE A 32 2.99 -0.27 -13.64
C ILE A 32 1.99 0.64 -14.35
N GLY A 33 0.89 0.95 -13.70
CA GLY A 33 -0.21 1.74 -14.26
C GLY A 33 0.03 3.26 -14.33
N SER A 34 1.29 3.76 -14.37
CA SER A 34 1.57 5.20 -14.46
C SER A 34 2.92 5.45 -15.13
N SER A 35 2.89 6.15 -16.27
CA SER A 35 4.10 6.59 -16.99
C SER A 35 4.95 7.53 -16.16
N ALA A 36 4.30 8.43 -15.44
CA ALA A 36 4.97 9.42 -14.63
C ALA A 36 5.80 8.78 -13.52
N VAL A 37 5.25 7.81 -12.79
CA VAL A 37 5.97 7.10 -11.71
C VAL A 37 7.17 6.34 -12.25
N THR A 38 7.03 5.72 -13.41
CA THR A 38 8.13 4.99 -14.06
C THR A 38 9.26 5.92 -14.48
N LYS A 39 8.94 7.01 -15.16
CA LYS A 39 9.94 7.99 -15.61
C LYS A 39 10.67 8.64 -14.43
N LEU A 40 9.95 9.05 -13.38
CA LEU A 40 10.56 9.57 -12.16
C LEU A 40 11.54 8.59 -11.52
N HIS A 41 11.19 7.30 -11.50
CA HIS A 41 12.04 6.27 -10.93
C HIS A 41 13.33 6.07 -11.72
N GLU A 42 13.26 6.11 -13.05
CA GLU A 42 14.42 5.96 -13.96
C GLU A 42 15.32 7.19 -13.93
N GLU A 43 14.77 8.39 -14.08
CA GLU A 43 15.52 9.65 -14.04
C GLU A 43 16.31 9.78 -12.73
N ASN A 44 15.70 9.38 -11.61
CA ASN A 44 16.39 9.38 -10.32
C ASN A 44 17.49 8.32 -10.20
N LYS A 45 17.31 7.14 -10.79
CA LYS A 45 18.38 6.12 -10.84
C LYS A 45 19.57 6.55 -11.66
N GLU A 46 19.36 7.25 -12.77
CA GLU A 46 20.42 7.80 -13.59
C GLU A 46 21.18 8.89 -12.83
N ALA A 47 20.48 9.82 -12.18
CA ALA A 47 21.10 10.86 -11.34
C ALA A 47 21.91 10.29 -10.16
N ASP A 48 21.46 9.18 -9.54
CA ASP A 48 22.21 8.53 -8.47
C ASP A 48 23.46 7.80 -8.99
N LYS A 49 23.39 7.21 -10.19
CA LYS A 49 24.55 6.60 -10.86
C LYS A 49 25.57 7.65 -11.24
N GLU A 50 25.17 8.77 -11.83
CA GLU A 50 26.07 9.88 -12.18
C GLU A 50 26.79 10.41 -10.94
N LYS A 51 26.08 10.67 -9.84
CA LYS A 51 26.69 11.08 -8.56
C LYS A 51 27.62 10.02 -7.96
N ALA A 52 27.35 8.74 -8.18
CA ALA A 52 28.23 7.65 -7.72
C ALA A 52 29.46 7.48 -8.64
N GLU A 53 29.32 7.78 -9.93
CA GLU A 53 30.41 7.74 -10.92
C GLU A 53 31.32 8.96 -10.82
N GLU A 54 30.80 10.16 -10.56
CA GLU A 54 31.61 11.35 -10.22
C GLU A 54 32.48 11.09 -8.99
N LYS A 55 32.02 10.31 -8.02
CA LYS A 55 32.82 9.88 -6.86
C LYS A 55 33.84 8.76 -7.18
N LYS A 56 33.71 8.04 -8.29
CA LYS A 56 34.56 6.88 -8.65
C LYS A 56 35.42 7.02 -9.89
N GLY A 57 35.34 8.12 -10.66
CA GLY A 57 36.13 8.37 -11.87
C GLY A 57 36.07 7.23 -12.90
N ASN A 58 35.32 7.44 -13.95
CA ASN A 58 35.26 6.67 -15.22
C ASN A 58 34.49 5.36 -15.27
N ARG A 59 33.34 5.39 -15.97
CA ARG A 59 33.00 4.44 -17.06
C ARG A 59 31.73 4.85 -17.81
N LYS A 60 31.77 4.68 -19.15
CA LYS A 60 30.76 5.09 -20.14
C LYS A 60 29.40 4.41 -19.96
N GLY A 61 28.34 5.22 -20.22
CA GLY A 61 26.94 4.87 -20.05
C GLY A 61 26.37 3.83 -21.01
N TYR A 62 25.29 3.20 -20.56
CA TYR A 62 24.39 2.40 -21.39
C TYR A 62 23.02 3.09 -21.42
N LEU A 63 22.46 3.24 -22.62
CA LEU A 63 21.14 3.82 -22.87
C LEU A 63 20.01 2.99 -22.21
N SER A 64 19.12 3.67 -21.50
CA SER A 64 17.94 3.07 -20.88
C SER A 64 16.83 2.84 -21.90
N GLU A 65 16.19 1.67 -21.90
CA GLU A 65 14.91 1.46 -22.60
C GLU A 65 13.75 1.85 -21.67
N GLU A 66 12.79 2.62 -22.21
CA GLU A 66 11.61 3.10 -21.49
C GLU A 66 10.70 1.93 -21.01
N PRO A 67 10.18 1.96 -19.78
CA PRO A 67 9.23 0.95 -19.29
C PRO A 67 7.87 1.05 -19.97
N LEU A 68 7.16 -0.07 -19.95
CA LEU A 68 5.88 -0.26 -20.64
C LEU A 68 4.70 0.28 -19.82
N LEU A 69 3.82 1.05 -20.46
CA LEU A 69 2.63 1.65 -19.85
C LEU A 69 1.34 0.93 -20.25
N PRO A 70 0.34 0.80 -19.36
CA PRO A 70 -0.95 0.21 -19.70
C PRO A 70 -1.77 1.05 -20.69
N GLU A 71 -1.64 2.38 -20.64
CA GLU A 71 -2.33 3.31 -21.55
C GLU A 71 -1.73 3.30 -22.97
N GLU A 72 -0.51 2.81 -23.11
CA GLU A 72 0.18 2.62 -24.37
C GLU A 72 0.10 1.17 -24.89
N LEU A 73 -0.47 0.24 -24.11
CA LEU A 73 -1.09 -0.95 -24.64
C LEU A 73 -2.38 -0.47 -25.31
N GLU A 74 -2.30 0.00 -26.54
CA GLU A 74 -3.49 0.31 -27.32
C GLU A 74 -4.33 -0.96 -27.41
N TYR A 75 -5.39 -0.98 -26.60
CA TYR A 75 -6.45 -1.96 -26.73
C TYR A 75 -7.18 -1.62 -28.01
N VAL A 76 -7.00 -2.46 -29.01
CA VAL A 76 -7.74 -2.33 -30.27
C VAL A 76 -9.23 -2.50 -29.95
N ASP A 77 -10.01 -1.45 -30.19
CA ASP A 77 -11.47 -1.47 -30.03
C ASP A 77 -12.02 -2.30 -31.19
N THR A 78 -12.48 -3.52 -30.89
CA THR A 78 -12.84 -4.51 -31.93
C THR A 78 -14.34 -4.60 -32.14
N GLU A 79 -14.81 -4.06 -33.23
CA GLU A 79 -15.94 -4.63 -33.96
C GLU A 79 -15.43 -5.73 -34.91
N SER A 80 -16.23 -6.74 -35.19
CA SER A 80 -15.95 -8.10 -35.67
C SER A 80 -15.00 -8.33 -36.88
N GLU A 81 -14.61 -7.34 -37.65
CA GLU A 81 -13.60 -7.44 -38.71
C GLU A 81 -12.15 -7.34 -38.22
N GLU A 82 -11.93 -7.00 -36.96
CA GLU A 82 -10.64 -6.62 -36.41
C GLU A 82 -9.91 -7.75 -35.70
N GLN A 83 -10.55 -8.88 -35.40
CA GLN A 83 -9.86 -10.04 -34.81
C GLN A 83 -8.75 -10.60 -35.72
N SER A 84 -8.94 -10.54 -37.03
CA SER A 84 -7.89 -10.90 -37.98
C SER A 84 -6.76 -9.88 -38.01
N ARG A 85 -7.07 -8.59 -37.84
CA ARG A 85 -6.09 -7.52 -37.73
C ARG A 85 -5.28 -7.56 -36.47
N PHE A 86 -5.85 -8.07 -35.38
CA PHE A 86 -5.15 -8.18 -34.10
C PHE A 86 -3.88 -9.04 -34.20
N LEU A 87 -3.97 -10.19 -34.84
CA LEU A 87 -2.81 -11.05 -35.07
C LEU A 87 -1.81 -10.40 -36.05
N ASP A 88 -2.28 -9.68 -37.04
CA ASP A 88 -1.43 -8.94 -37.99
C ASP A 88 -0.71 -7.75 -37.30
N ILE A 89 -1.38 -7.03 -36.39
CA ILE A 89 -0.78 -5.96 -35.54
C ILE A 89 0.30 -6.53 -34.62
N PHE A 90 0.11 -7.74 -34.10
CA PHE A 90 1.10 -8.40 -33.25
C PHE A 90 2.36 -8.83 -33.99
N PHE A 91 2.20 -9.28 -35.25
CA PHE A 91 3.27 -9.96 -36.00
C PHE A 91 3.80 -9.16 -37.19
N ASN A 92 3.05 -8.16 -37.70
CA ASN A 92 3.42 -7.41 -38.87
C ASN A 92 3.55 -5.88 -38.61
N LYS A 93 4.54 -5.26 -39.25
CA LYS A 93 4.86 -3.83 -39.09
C LYS A 93 3.89 -2.86 -39.79
N THR A 94 2.99 -3.33 -40.67
CA THR A 94 2.07 -2.49 -41.43
C THR A 94 0.71 -3.18 -41.57
N ASP A 95 -0.36 -2.40 -41.41
CA ASP A 95 -1.70 -2.89 -41.73
C ASP A 95 -1.93 -2.93 -43.28
N LYS A 96 -2.99 -3.64 -43.73
CA LYS A 96 -3.35 -3.72 -45.14
C LYS A 96 -3.72 -2.37 -45.78
N LYS A 97 -3.84 -1.28 -44.97
CA LYS A 97 -4.10 0.10 -45.43
C LYS A 97 -2.84 0.97 -45.40
N GLY A 98 -1.65 0.41 -45.13
CA GLY A 98 -0.38 1.15 -45.11
C GLY A 98 -0.19 2.06 -43.88
N MET A 99 -1.02 1.93 -42.82
CA MET A 99 -0.76 2.62 -41.55
C MET A 99 0.36 1.90 -40.80
N THR A 100 1.38 2.63 -40.44
CA THR A 100 2.45 2.17 -39.56
C THR A 100 1.90 1.96 -38.17
N VAL A 101 1.84 0.71 -37.72
CA VAL A 101 1.65 0.40 -36.29
C VAL A 101 2.79 1.06 -35.51
N ASN A 102 2.45 1.79 -34.47
CA ASN A 102 3.44 2.43 -33.62
C ASN A 102 4.45 1.37 -33.14
N GLU A 103 5.72 1.48 -33.57
CA GLU A 103 6.76 0.49 -33.23
C GLU A 103 6.92 0.30 -31.72
N LYS A 104 6.65 1.35 -30.94
CA LYS A 104 6.66 1.30 -29.47
C LYS A 104 5.60 0.33 -28.94
N THR A 105 4.34 0.41 -29.40
CA THR A 105 3.23 -0.47 -28.98
C THR A 105 3.52 -1.93 -29.32
N SER A 106 4.05 -2.21 -30.51
CA SER A 106 4.44 -3.56 -30.92
C SER A 106 5.53 -4.16 -30.05
N LYS A 107 6.57 -3.38 -29.70
CA LYS A 107 7.64 -3.81 -28.78
C LYS A 107 7.11 -4.10 -27.38
N LYS A 108 6.20 -3.27 -26.89
CA LYS A 108 5.57 -3.40 -25.56
C LYS A 108 4.74 -4.68 -25.47
N ASN A 109 3.86 -4.92 -26.43
CA ASN A 109 3.05 -6.12 -26.49
C ASN A 109 3.90 -7.40 -26.57
N LYS A 110 4.99 -7.38 -27.35
CA LYS A 110 5.96 -8.48 -27.40
C LYS A 110 6.66 -8.70 -26.06
N ALA A 111 7.09 -7.63 -25.37
CA ALA A 111 7.70 -7.75 -24.07
C ALA A 111 6.73 -8.33 -23.02
N PHE A 112 5.47 -7.86 -23.01
CA PHE A 112 4.42 -8.41 -22.15
C PHE A 112 4.21 -9.91 -22.36
N LEU A 113 4.14 -10.37 -23.62
CA LEU A 113 3.83 -11.77 -23.92
C LEU A 113 5.02 -12.71 -23.80
N TYR A 114 6.20 -12.29 -24.22
CA TYR A 114 7.31 -13.21 -24.46
C TYR A 114 8.44 -13.13 -23.45
N LYS A 115 8.57 -12.06 -22.66
CA LYS A 115 9.63 -12.04 -21.64
C LYS A 115 9.40 -13.11 -20.58
N PRO A 116 10.42 -13.88 -20.19
CA PRO A 116 10.28 -14.99 -19.23
C PRO A 116 9.64 -14.55 -17.92
N VAL A 117 10.07 -13.43 -17.35
CA VAL A 117 9.56 -12.87 -16.09
C VAL A 117 8.81 -11.58 -16.34
N LEU A 118 7.62 -11.48 -15.77
CA LEU A 118 6.79 -10.28 -15.77
C LEU A 118 6.50 -9.89 -14.33
N ALA A 119 7.02 -8.76 -13.86
CA ALA A 119 6.61 -8.10 -12.62
C ALA A 119 5.62 -6.99 -12.98
N ALA A 120 4.39 -7.07 -12.48
CA ALA A 120 3.33 -6.13 -12.87
C ALA A 120 2.42 -5.80 -11.70
N THR A 121 1.79 -4.61 -11.73
CA THR A 121 0.61 -4.44 -10.88
C THR A 121 -0.49 -5.37 -11.37
N ILE A 122 -1.25 -5.94 -10.43
CA ILE A 122 -2.28 -6.95 -10.72
C ILE A 122 -3.33 -6.43 -11.71
N ASP A 123 -3.54 -5.12 -11.76
CA ASP A 123 -4.46 -4.46 -12.71
C ASP A 123 -4.21 -4.89 -14.17
N HIS A 124 -2.96 -5.14 -14.54
CA HIS A 124 -2.61 -5.59 -15.90
C HIS A 124 -3.13 -6.98 -16.22
N MET A 125 -3.33 -7.81 -15.18
CA MET A 125 -3.83 -9.18 -15.34
C MET A 125 -5.35 -9.26 -15.20
N MET A 126 -5.97 -8.30 -14.47
CA MET A 126 -7.42 -8.28 -14.24
C MET A 126 -8.23 -8.18 -15.53
N GLY A 127 -7.67 -7.61 -16.60
CA GLY A 127 -8.27 -7.64 -17.92
C GLY A 127 -8.64 -9.04 -18.43
N ALA A 128 -7.98 -10.10 -17.96
CA ALA A 128 -8.31 -11.48 -18.31
C ALA A 128 -9.68 -11.94 -17.77
N VAL A 129 -10.14 -11.34 -16.67
CA VAL A 129 -11.36 -11.75 -15.95
C VAL A 129 -12.38 -10.63 -15.75
N GLU A 130 -12.07 -9.40 -16.14
CA GLU A 130 -12.88 -8.22 -15.82
C GLU A 130 -13.20 -7.34 -17.04
N THR A 131 -13.25 -7.86 -18.24
CA THR A 131 -13.54 -7.02 -19.38
C THR A 131 -14.96 -7.21 -19.91
N THR A 132 -15.66 -6.09 -20.07
CA THR A 132 -16.92 -6.01 -20.82
C THR A 132 -16.70 -5.55 -22.26
N ARG A 133 -15.47 -5.11 -22.61
CA ARG A 133 -15.10 -4.65 -23.95
C ARG A 133 -14.23 -5.68 -24.64
N GLY A 134 -14.62 -6.09 -25.84
CA GLY A 134 -13.83 -6.99 -26.68
C GLY A 134 -12.39 -6.51 -26.86
N GLY A 135 -11.45 -7.44 -26.95
CA GLY A 135 -10.02 -7.15 -27.16
C GLY A 135 -9.18 -6.94 -25.90
N ARG A 136 -9.70 -6.33 -24.84
CA ARG A 136 -8.91 -6.06 -23.60
C ARG A 136 -8.50 -7.31 -22.85
N TYR A 137 -9.26 -8.40 -22.95
CA TYR A 137 -8.94 -9.67 -22.29
C TYR A 137 -7.86 -10.49 -23.00
N ILE A 138 -7.61 -10.23 -24.30
CA ILE A 138 -6.80 -11.13 -25.13
C ILE A 138 -5.35 -11.20 -24.61
N LEU A 139 -4.68 -10.07 -24.44
CA LEU A 139 -3.29 -10.04 -24.01
C LEU A 139 -3.08 -10.66 -22.61
N PRO A 140 -3.82 -10.25 -21.56
CA PRO A 140 -3.68 -10.85 -20.25
C PRO A 140 -4.03 -12.34 -20.25
N SER A 141 -5.03 -12.77 -21.02
CA SER A 141 -5.40 -14.19 -21.13
C SER A 141 -4.30 -15.02 -21.80
N LEU A 142 -3.76 -14.56 -22.95
CA LEU A 142 -2.64 -15.23 -23.61
C LEU A 142 -1.40 -15.33 -22.70
N ARG A 143 -1.12 -14.25 -21.96
CA ARG A 143 -0.03 -14.26 -21.00
C ARG A 143 -0.27 -15.27 -19.87
N LEU A 144 -1.48 -15.32 -19.30
CA LEU A 144 -1.83 -16.27 -18.26
C LEU A 144 -1.80 -17.73 -18.77
N MET A 145 -2.25 -17.98 -19.99
CA MET A 145 -2.19 -19.31 -20.61
C MET A 145 -0.76 -19.85 -20.78
N SER A 146 0.24 -18.99 -20.84
CA SER A 146 1.66 -19.34 -21.06
C SER A 146 2.55 -19.19 -19.82
N SER A 147 2.03 -18.76 -18.66
CA SER A 147 2.84 -18.40 -17.51
C SER A 147 2.18 -18.81 -16.20
N ASP A 148 2.99 -19.24 -15.23
CA ASP A 148 2.53 -19.38 -13.84
C ASP A 148 2.25 -18.01 -13.21
N LEU A 149 1.37 -17.97 -12.20
CA LEU A 149 0.91 -16.75 -11.52
C LEU A 149 1.41 -16.72 -10.08
N VAL A 150 2.09 -15.65 -9.71
CA VAL A 150 2.46 -15.35 -8.32
C VAL A 150 1.73 -14.08 -7.91
N ILE A 151 1.01 -14.12 -6.80
CA ILE A 151 0.32 -12.95 -6.21
C ILE A 151 0.94 -12.70 -4.85
N ASP A 152 1.51 -11.51 -4.66
CA ASP A 152 2.13 -11.12 -3.41
C ASP A 152 1.27 -10.14 -2.62
N GLU A 153 1.38 -10.16 -1.29
CA GLU A 153 0.62 -9.36 -0.33
C GLU A 153 -0.91 -9.48 -0.55
N ILE A 154 -1.41 -10.71 -0.68
CA ILE A 154 -2.82 -10.99 -1.02
C ILE A 154 -3.81 -10.42 0.00
N ASP A 155 -3.46 -10.31 1.26
CA ASP A 155 -4.32 -9.80 2.32
C ASP A 155 -4.38 -8.27 2.38
N ASP A 156 -3.67 -7.55 1.51
CA ASP A 156 -3.80 -6.10 1.33
C ASP A 156 -5.03 -5.69 0.52
N PHE A 157 -5.60 -6.63 -0.22
CA PHE A 157 -6.77 -6.35 -1.03
C PHE A 157 -8.05 -6.32 -0.20
N ASN A 158 -8.98 -5.44 -0.59
CA ASN A 158 -10.30 -5.39 0.03
C ASN A 158 -11.17 -6.58 -0.41
N SER A 159 -12.30 -6.75 0.25
CA SER A 159 -13.22 -7.86 0.05
C SER A 159 -13.67 -8.08 -1.38
N LYS A 160 -14.04 -7.01 -2.10
CA LYS A 160 -14.49 -7.10 -3.49
C LYS A 160 -13.34 -7.44 -4.43
N ASP A 161 -12.16 -6.86 -4.16
CA ASP A 161 -10.95 -7.16 -4.91
C ASP A 161 -10.57 -8.63 -4.75
N LEU A 162 -10.71 -9.21 -3.55
CA LEU A 162 -10.44 -10.62 -3.31
C LEU A 162 -11.34 -11.56 -4.11
N ILE A 163 -12.63 -11.21 -4.29
CA ILE A 163 -13.55 -11.97 -5.16
C ILE A 163 -13.08 -11.91 -6.63
N ALA A 164 -12.68 -10.73 -7.09
CA ALA A 164 -12.17 -10.56 -8.45
C ALA A 164 -10.84 -11.32 -8.66
N ILE A 165 -9.96 -11.30 -7.67
CA ILE A 165 -8.70 -12.07 -7.69
C ILE A 165 -8.97 -13.57 -7.66
N ALA A 166 -9.97 -14.05 -6.94
CA ALA A 166 -10.38 -15.45 -6.96
C ALA A 166 -10.76 -15.93 -8.36
N ARG A 167 -11.42 -15.07 -9.18
CA ARG A 167 -11.66 -15.35 -10.61
C ARG A 167 -10.36 -15.49 -11.42
N LEU A 168 -9.36 -14.66 -11.13
CA LEU A 168 -8.05 -14.76 -11.79
C LEU A 168 -7.33 -16.06 -11.42
N VAL A 169 -7.37 -16.45 -10.14
CA VAL A 169 -6.81 -17.70 -9.63
C VAL A 169 -7.53 -18.92 -10.25
N HIS A 170 -8.86 -18.85 -10.37
CA HIS A 170 -9.65 -19.89 -11.06
C HIS A 170 -9.23 -20.01 -12.54
N LEU A 171 -9.09 -18.89 -13.25
CA LEU A 171 -8.67 -18.88 -14.66
C LEU A 171 -7.27 -19.45 -14.83
N ALA A 172 -6.34 -19.20 -13.91
CA ALA A 172 -5.02 -19.82 -13.92
C ALA A 172 -5.11 -21.36 -13.78
N GLY A 173 -5.95 -21.85 -12.88
CA GLY A 173 -6.27 -23.29 -12.74
C GLY A 173 -6.88 -23.87 -14.02
N LEU A 174 -7.86 -23.17 -14.64
CA LEU A 174 -8.48 -23.54 -15.91
C LEU A 174 -7.48 -23.60 -17.08
N CYS A 175 -6.44 -22.77 -17.04
CA CYS A 175 -5.33 -22.80 -17.99
C CYS A 175 -4.27 -23.87 -17.64
N GLY A 176 -4.44 -24.63 -16.57
CA GLY A 176 -3.48 -25.60 -16.07
C GLY A 176 -2.16 -25.00 -15.60
N ARG A 177 -2.15 -23.74 -15.15
CA ARG A 177 -0.98 -23.01 -14.64
C ARG A 177 -0.84 -23.20 -13.13
N ASN A 178 0.38 -23.09 -12.63
CA ASN A 178 0.62 -23.09 -11.19
C ASN A 178 0.31 -21.69 -10.63
N VAL A 179 -0.12 -21.65 -9.37
CA VAL A 179 -0.38 -20.41 -8.63
C VAL A 179 0.38 -20.43 -7.34
N ALA A 180 1.11 -19.36 -7.05
CA ALA A 180 1.73 -19.12 -5.75
C ALA A 180 1.12 -17.85 -5.14
N ILE A 181 0.78 -17.90 -3.86
CA ILE A 181 0.20 -16.79 -3.11
C ILE A 181 1.08 -16.54 -1.90
N SER A 182 1.46 -15.30 -1.71
CA SER A 182 2.37 -14.87 -0.67
C SER A 182 1.74 -13.78 0.20
N SER A 183 1.92 -13.91 1.51
CA SER A 183 1.60 -12.89 2.51
C SER A 183 2.22 -13.25 3.85
N ALA A 184 2.59 -12.23 4.64
CA ALA A 184 3.05 -12.42 6.02
C ALA A 184 1.93 -12.84 6.98
N THR A 185 0.69 -12.48 6.68
CA THR A 185 -0.47 -12.49 7.59
C THR A 185 -1.74 -13.08 6.98
N ILE A 186 -1.61 -14.03 6.04
CA ILE A 186 -2.77 -14.62 5.35
C ILE A 186 -3.67 -15.37 6.34
N PRO A 187 -4.97 -15.01 6.45
CA PRO A 187 -5.92 -15.76 7.25
C PRO A 187 -6.23 -17.13 6.63
N PRO A 188 -6.49 -18.18 7.44
CA PRO A 188 -6.78 -19.51 6.96
C PRO A 188 -7.94 -19.62 5.97
N ASP A 189 -9.04 -18.90 6.24
CA ASP A 189 -10.22 -18.92 5.36
C ASP A 189 -9.97 -18.25 4.01
N LEU A 190 -9.13 -17.20 3.96
CA LEU A 190 -8.71 -16.59 2.70
C LEU A 190 -7.84 -17.55 1.88
N ALA A 191 -6.88 -18.21 2.51
CA ALA A 191 -6.01 -19.19 1.86
C ALA A 191 -6.83 -20.36 1.31
N GLU A 192 -7.80 -20.88 2.09
CA GLU A 192 -8.71 -21.96 1.67
C GLU A 192 -9.58 -21.52 0.48
N GLY A 193 -10.17 -20.31 0.52
CA GLY A 193 -11.02 -19.81 -0.56
C GLY A 193 -10.28 -19.70 -1.89
N LEU A 194 -9.02 -19.24 -1.86
CA LEU A 194 -8.19 -19.17 -3.05
C LEU A 194 -7.76 -20.56 -3.55
N TYR A 195 -7.45 -21.49 -2.63
CA TYR A 195 -7.16 -22.89 -2.98
C TYR A 195 -8.38 -23.52 -3.69
N ARG A 196 -9.58 -23.39 -3.15
CA ARG A 196 -10.82 -23.90 -3.74
C ARG A 196 -11.08 -23.32 -5.14
N SER A 197 -10.85 -21.99 -5.29
CA SER A 197 -10.97 -21.30 -6.58
C SER A 197 -10.02 -21.90 -7.62
N TYR A 198 -8.76 -22.19 -7.22
CA TYR A 198 -7.78 -22.85 -8.07
C TYR A 198 -8.21 -24.26 -8.45
N GLN A 199 -8.64 -25.07 -7.47
CA GLN A 199 -9.06 -26.46 -7.67
C GLN A 199 -10.27 -26.56 -8.63
N ALA A 200 -11.24 -25.67 -8.53
CA ALA A 200 -12.39 -25.65 -9.43
C ALA A 200 -11.94 -25.39 -10.88
N GLY A 201 -10.99 -24.46 -11.10
CA GLY A 201 -10.40 -24.23 -12.42
C GLY A 201 -9.63 -25.44 -12.93
N LEU A 202 -8.79 -26.06 -12.09
CA LEU A 202 -8.01 -27.25 -12.45
C LEU A 202 -8.90 -28.46 -12.76
N LYS A 203 -10.01 -28.63 -12.06
CA LYS A 203 -11.02 -29.65 -12.35
C LYS A 203 -11.58 -29.48 -13.74
N SER A 204 -11.90 -28.24 -14.14
CA SER A 204 -12.37 -27.92 -15.49
C SER A 204 -11.27 -28.22 -16.52
N TYR A 205 -10.02 -27.79 -16.30
CA TYR A 205 -8.87 -28.14 -17.15
C TYR A 205 -8.78 -29.65 -17.38
N ASN A 206 -8.82 -30.43 -16.31
CA ASN A 206 -8.71 -31.89 -16.36
C ASN A 206 -9.91 -32.58 -17.08
N SER A 207 -11.03 -31.87 -17.24
CA SER A 207 -12.18 -32.37 -18.00
C SER A 207 -11.97 -32.28 -19.52
N PHE A 208 -11.14 -31.33 -19.97
CA PHE A 208 -10.87 -31.08 -21.39
C PHE A 208 -9.65 -31.85 -21.91
N PHE A 209 -8.73 -32.26 -21.04
CA PHE A 209 -7.46 -32.86 -21.45
C PHE A 209 -7.37 -34.32 -20.99
N THR A 210 -6.85 -35.21 -21.83
CA THR A 210 -6.69 -36.66 -21.55
C THR A 210 -5.64 -36.95 -20.51
N GLY A 211 -4.64 -36.09 -20.34
CA GLY A 211 -3.61 -36.17 -19.30
C GLY A 211 -4.03 -35.37 -18.08
N LYS A 212 -4.55 -36.03 -17.04
CA LYS A 212 -4.93 -35.34 -15.79
C LYS A 212 -3.70 -34.75 -15.12
N LYS A 213 -3.75 -33.41 -14.87
CA LYS A 213 -2.74 -32.74 -14.08
C LYS A 213 -3.03 -32.98 -12.59
N GLN A 214 -2.07 -33.58 -11.89
CA GLN A 214 -2.14 -33.71 -10.43
C GLN A 214 -1.81 -32.35 -9.77
N CYS A 215 -2.41 -32.08 -8.62
CA CYS A 215 -2.12 -30.91 -7.81
C CYS A 215 -1.21 -31.29 -6.64
N ALA A 216 -0.20 -30.48 -6.39
CA ALA A 216 0.57 -30.53 -5.14
C ALA A 216 0.33 -29.22 -4.38
N LEU A 217 -0.02 -29.32 -3.11
CA LEU A 217 -0.08 -28.19 -2.19
C LEU A 217 1.32 -27.97 -1.62
N VAL A 218 1.90 -26.80 -1.86
CA VAL A 218 3.17 -26.37 -1.29
C VAL A 218 2.88 -25.29 -0.24
N LEU A 219 3.20 -25.57 1.01
CA LEU A 219 3.13 -24.63 2.12
C LEU A 219 4.55 -24.26 2.54
N CYS A 220 4.88 -22.99 2.50
CA CYS A 220 6.22 -22.48 2.79
C CYS A 220 6.14 -21.32 3.78
N ASP A 221 6.97 -21.36 4.81
CA ASP A 221 7.16 -20.26 5.75
C ASP A 221 8.66 -19.99 5.97
N GLU A 222 9.00 -19.12 6.90
CA GLU A 222 10.35 -18.74 7.27
C GLU A 222 11.19 -19.88 7.88
N PHE A 223 10.54 -21.01 8.26
CA PHE A 223 11.18 -22.12 8.94
C PHE A 223 11.24 -23.39 8.09
N ARG A 224 10.24 -23.62 7.20
CA ARG A 224 10.12 -24.90 6.47
C ARG A 224 9.25 -24.77 5.21
N THR A 225 9.36 -25.84 4.40
CA THR A 225 8.48 -26.06 3.24
C THR A 225 7.91 -27.49 3.36
N ASP A 226 6.59 -27.60 3.31
CA ASP A 226 5.86 -28.87 3.23
C ASP A 226 5.26 -29.02 1.84
N VAL A 227 5.31 -30.20 1.27
CA VAL A 227 4.73 -30.55 -0.05
C VAL A 227 3.82 -31.77 0.12
N GLU A 228 2.54 -31.59 -0.19
CA GLU A 228 1.53 -32.64 -0.05
C GLU A 228 0.81 -32.87 -1.39
N PRO A 229 0.68 -34.10 -1.86
CA PRO A 229 -0.18 -34.38 -3.01
C PRO A 229 -1.64 -34.17 -2.63
N MET A 230 -2.43 -33.54 -3.53
CA MET A 230 -3.82 -33.24 -3.28
C MET A 230 -4.70 -33.89 -4.35
N ASP A 231 -5.73 -34.59 -3.90
CA ASP A 231 -6.80 -35.03 -4.77
C ASP A 231 -7.79 -33.89 -5.02
N SER A 232 -8.30 -33.80 -6.24
CA SER A 232 -9.24 -32.72 -6.60
C SER A 232 -10.56 -32.87 -5.81
N GLY A 233 -10.88 -31.85 -5.01
CA GLY A 233 -12.16 -31.75 -4.28
C GLY A 233 -12.14 -32.22 -2.83
N ASP A 234 -10.99 -32.51 -2.24
CA ASP A 234 -10.89 -32.83 -0.80
C ASP A 234 -10.48 -31.57 0.03
N ASP A 235 -11.49 -30.72 0.30
CA ASP A 235 -11.28 -29.52 1.12
C ASP A 235 -10.98 -29.88 2.59
N SER A 236 -11.45 -31.05 3.07
CA SER A 236 -11.17 -31.45 4.44
C SER A 236 -9.70 -31.84 4.65
N ALA A 237 -9.08 -32.43 3.65
CA ALA A 237 -7.63 -32.70 3.66
C ALA A 237 -6.83 -31.39 3.68
N TYR A 238 -7.20 -30.41 2.86
CA TYR A 238 -6.55 -29.11 2.85
C TYR A 238 -6.57 -28.46 4.24
N ARG A 239 -7.74 -28.36 4.89
CA ARG A 239 -7.89 -27.76 6.22
C ARG A 239 -6.98 -28.42 7.26
N LYS A 240 -6.92 -29.77 7.28
CA LYS A 240 -6.06 -30.53 8.21
C LYS A 240 -4.57 -30.27 7.97
N ILE A 241 -4.15 -30.26 6.71
CA ILE A 241 -2.76 -30.02 6.32
C ILE A 241 -2.37 -28.57 6.68
N HIS A 242 -3.19 -27.60 6.32
CA HIS A 242 -2.97 -26.19 6.58
C HIS A 242 -2.92 -25.91 8.10
N ASP A 243 -3.89 -26.39 8.89
CA ASP A 243 -3.92 -26.21 10.35
C ASP A 243 -2.65 -26.80 11.00
N ARG A 244 -2.25 -28.03 10.61
CA ARG A 244 -1.01 -28.65 11.08
C ARG A 244 0.23 -27.80 10.76
N PHE A 245 0.28 -27.22 9.56
CA PHE A 245 1.38 -26.35 9.14
C PHE A 245 1.41 -25.08 9.97
N ILE A 246 0.27 -24.39 10.13
CA ILE A 246 0.16 -23.13 10.88
C ILE A 246 0.49 -23.34 12.37
N ARG A 247 -0.01 -24.41 13.02
CA ARG A 247 0.31 -24.68 14.44
C ARG A 247 1.82 -24.84 14.66
N LYS A 248 2.52 -25.53 13.76
CA LYS A 248 3.99 -25.64 13.83
C LYS A 248 4.70 -24.31 13.61
N ARG A 249 4.18 -23.47 12.68
CA ARG A 249 4.71 -22.11 12.49
C ARG A 249 4.56 -21.28 13.77
N VAL A 250 3.40 -21.31 14.41
CA VAL A 250 3.13 -20.63 15.68
C VAL A 250 4.08 -21.09 16.79
N GLU A 251 4.31 -22.40 16.91
CA GLU A 251 5.29 -22.95 17.87
C GLU A 251 6.71 -22.41 17.62
N ASN A 252 7.13 -22.30 16.37
CA ASN A 252 8.45 -21.78 16.01
C ASN A 252 8.55 -20.26 16.21
N LEU A 253 7.53 -19.50 15.81
CA LEU A 253 7.44 -18.05 16.10
C LEU A 253 7.57 -17.78 17.60
N GLY A 254 7.00 -18.66 18.44
CA GLY A 254 7.13 -18.55 19.91
C GLY A 254 8.56 -18.61 20.42
N LYS A 255 9.48 -19.23 19.66
CA LYS A 255 10.92 -19.38 20.03
C LYS A 255 11.78 -18.22 19.51
N GLU A 256 11.28 -17.44 18.54
CA GLU A 256 12.02 -16.31 17.97
C GLU A 256 12.22 -15.16 18.97
N PRO A 257 13.30 -14.38 18.87
CA PRO A 257 13.54 -13.21 19.70
C PRO A 257 12.39 -12.20 19.62
N ILE A 258 11.99 -11.67 20.78
CA ILE A 258 10.90 -10.70 20.84
C ILE A 258 11.41 -9.31 20.43
N LYS A 259 10.87 -8.77 19.34
CA LYS A 259 11.22 -7.43 18.82
C LYS A 259 10.15 -6.37 19.08
N ARG A 260 8.90 -6.77 19.35
CA ARG A 260 7.76 -5.84 19.50
C ARG A 260 6.91 -6.23 20.69
N LYS A 261 6.68 -5.25 21.55
CA LYS A 261 5.78 -5.34 22.70
C LYS A 261 4.89 -4.10 22.75
N GLY A 262 3.60 -4.29 22.98
CA GLY A 262 2.63 -3.20 23.01
C GLY A 262 2.11 -2.87 24.39
N TYR A 263 1.50 -1.71 24.49
CA TYR A 263 0.65 -1.32 25.62
C TYR A 263 -0.48 -0.44 25.11
N ILE A 264 -1.58 -0.42 25.85
CA ILE A 264 -2.72 0.43 25.51
C ILE A 264 -2.50 1.81 26.15
N GLN A 265 -2.55 2.84 25.29
CA GLN A 265 -2.38 4.24 25.69
C GLN A 265 -3.75 4.89 25.87
N PRO A 266 -4.07 5.43 27.07
CA PRO A 266 -5.34 6.14 27.29
C PRO A 266 -5.55 7.32 26.34
N CYS A 267 -6.81 7.68 26.06
CA CYS A 267 -7.17 8.84 25.24
C CYS A 267 -7.44 10.11 26.04
N GLY A 268 -7.72 10.00 27.32
CA GLY A 268 -7.59 11.05 28.36
C GLY A 268 -8.78 11.97 28.61
N ALA A 269 -9.71 12.19 27.68
CA ALA A 269 -10.87 13.06 27.89
C ALA A 269 -12.04 12.34 28.57
N GLU A 270 -12.98 13.10 29.15
CA GLU A 270 -14.22 12.52 29.69
C GLU A 270 -15.26 12.25 28.59
N TYR A 271 -16.16 11.31 28.81
CA TYR A 271 -17.15 10.87 27.83
C TYR A 271 -18.07 12.02 27.32
N ASN A 272 -18.36 13.00 28.18
CA ASN A 272 -19.26 14.12 27.90
C ASN A 272 -18.56 15.34 27.23
N ASP A 273 -17.27 15.25 26.94
CA ASP A 273 -16.55 16.33 26.29
C ASP A 273 -16.97 16.55 24.84
N THR A 274 -16.73 17.75 24.32
CA THR A 274 -16.94 18.08 22.91
C THR A 274 -15.98 17.30 22.02
N ASP A 275 -16.35 17.08 20.76
CA ASP A 275 -15.48 16.41 19.76
C ASP A 275 -14.10 17.07 19.67
N ALA A 276 -14.04 18.41 19.73
CA ALA A 276 -12.79 19.17 19.70
C ALA A 276 -11.91 18.92 20.96
N ALA A 277 -12.52 18.89 22.15
CA ALA A 277 -11.81 18.58 23.38
C ALA A 277 -11.30 17.13 23.39
N LYS A 278 -12.11 16.20 22.93
CA LYS A 278 -11.73 14.79 22.74
C LYS A 278 -10.57 14.65 21.76
N GLU A 279 -10.61 15.35 20.63
CA GLU A 279 -9.53 15.34 19.62
C GLU A 279 -8.23 15.89 20.20
N THR A 280 -8.29 17.04 20.88
CA THR A 280 -7.11 17.66 21.51
C THR A 280 -6.49 16.74 22.57
N SER A 281 -7.33 16.17 23.45
CA SER A 281 -6.87 15.23 24.46
C SER A 281 -6.26 13.96 23.86
N TYR A 282 -6.83 13.46 22.78
CA TYR A 282 -6.32 12.31 22.03
C TYR A 282 -4.90 12.58 21.49
N PHE A 283 -4.70 13.74 20.85
CA PHE A 283 -3.38 14.14 20.32
C PHE A 283 -2.35 14.38 21.44
N GLU A 284 -2.79 14.98 22.56
CA GLU A 284 -1.93 15.17 23.72
C GLU A 284 -1.46 13.82 24.29
N ASN A 285 -2.32 12.80 24.32
CA ASN A 285 -1.92 11.48 24.79
C ASN A 285 -1.04 10.73 23.79
N MET A 286 -1.18 10.99 22.49
CA MET A 286 -0.19 10.56 21.50
C MET A 286 1.18 11.21 21.75
N ARG A 287 1.22 12.52 22.01
CA ARG A 287 2.46 13.24 22.35
C ARG A 287 3.16 12.63 23.58
N LYS A 288 2.41 12.37 24.67
CA LYS A 288 2.94 11.70 25.86
C LYS A 288 3.50 10.32 25.58
N ALA A 289 2.82 9.55 24.71
CA ALA A 289 3.31 8.25 24.28
C ALA A 289 4.62 8.37 23.50
N ILE A 290 4.74 9.36 22.60
CA ILE A 290 5.95 9.64 21.84
C ILE A 290 7.13 9.93 22.77
N GLU A 291 6.98 10.82 23.75
CA GLU A 291 8.05 11.15 24.70
C GLU A 291 8.50 9.93 25.50
N LYS A 292 7.55 9.15 26.03
CA LYS A 292 7.83 7.90 26.76
C LYS A 292 8.56 6.87 25.89
N LEU A 293 8.15 6.72 24.62
CA LEU A 293 8.77 5.79 23.69
C LEU A 293 10.17 6.26 23.31
N HIS A 294 10.38 7.55 23.06
CA HIS A 294 11.69 8.13 22.82
C HIS A 294 12.64 7.91 24.00
N GLU A 295 12.19 8.19 25.23
CA GLU A 295 12.98 7.97 26.45
C GLU A 295 13.49 6.52 26.54
N ASN A 296 12.66 5.56 26.13
CA ASN A 296 12.95 4.14 26.26
C ASN A 296 13.74 3.54 25.08
N HIS A 297 13.68 4.14 23.88
CA HIS A 297 14.13 3.51 22.64
C HIS A 297 15.01 4.41 21.77
N HIS A 298 15.61 5.47 22.33
CA HIS A 298 16.58 6.30 21.60
C HIS A 298 17.91 5.58 21.38
N VAL A 299 18.64 6.04 20.38
CA VAL A 299 20.06 5.75 20.16
C VAL A 299 20.88 7.03 20.38
N ILE A 300 22.18 6.90 20.63
CA ILE A 300 23.07 8.04 20.87
C ILE A 300 23.86 8.35 19.59
N ASP A 301 23.84 9.60 19.14
CA ASP A 301 24.70 10.04 18.05
C ASP A 301 26.16 10.08 18.49
N LYS A 302 27.06 9.49 17.70
CA LYS A 302 28.49 9.41 18.03
C LYS A 302 29.15 10.78 18.15
N ARG A 303 28.76 11.74 17.32
CA ARG A 303 29.40 13.05 17.25
C ARG A 303 28.88 14.00 18.30
N THR A 304 27.57 14.23 18.35
CA THR A 304 26.96 15.22 19.24
C THR A 304 26.59 14.68 20.62
N LYS A 305 26.61 13.35 20.81
CA LYS A 305 26.16 12.64 22.02
C LYS A 305 24.66 12.80 22.33
N LYS A 306 23.88 13.35 21.41
CA LYS A 306 22.44 13.54 21.53
C LYS A 306 21.69 12.22 21.47
N ARG A 307 20.52 12.19 22.12
CA ARG A 307 19.59 11.06 22.08
C ARG A 307 18.64 11.23 20.91
N ILE A 308 18.57 10.23 20.04
CA ILE A 308 17.85 10.32 18.78
C ILE A 308 16.95 9.11 18.62
N SER A 309 15.71 9.31 18.18
CA SER A 309 14.86 8.23 17.74
C SER A 309 14.08 8.58 16.49
N PHE A 310 13.77 7.56 15.69
CA PHE A 310 12.89 7.63 14.53
C PHE A 310 11.63 6.83 14.86
N GLY A 311 10.50 7.52 14.96
CA GLY A 311 9.24 6.90 15.29
C GLY A 311 8.18 7.14 14.23
N VAL A 312 7.19 6.26 14.22
CA VAL A 312 6.01 6.39 13.38
C VAL A 312 4.76 6.58 14.21
N VAL A 313 3.93 7.55 13.84
CA VAL A 313 2.59 7.76 14.37
C VAL A 313 1.61 7.42 13.24
N ARG A 314 0.96 6.27 13.37
CA ARG A 314 0.03 5.80 12.37
C ARG A 314 -1.39 6.18 12.75
N VAL A 315 -2.07 6.89 11.87
CA VAL A 315 -3.48 7.25 11.99
C VAL A 315 -4.31 6.70 10.84
N ALA A 316 -5.62 6.47 11.09
CA ALA A 316 -6.46 5.74 10.16
C ALA A 316 -6.79 6.51 8.87
N ASN A 317 -6.89 7.84 8.93
CA ASN A 317 -7.39 8.67 7.84
C ASN A 317 -6.52 9.92 7.62
N ILE A 318 -6.65 10.55 6.45
CA ILE A 318 -5.80 11.67 6.02
C ILE A 318 -6.04 12.94 6.86
N THR A 319 -7.30 13.34 7.10
CA THR A 319 -7.59 14.53 7.89
C THR A 319 -7.01 14.46 9.31
N PRO A 320 -7.22 13.36 10.07
CA PRO A 320 -6.50 13.17 11.34
C PRO A 320 -4.98 13.18 11.21
N CYS A 321 -4.42 12.63 10.13
CA CYS A 321 -2.97 12.61 9.89
C CYS A 321 -2.42 14.05 9.82
N VAL A 322 -3.07 14.92 9.06
CA VAL A 322 -2.70 16.34 8.97
C VAL A 322 -2.88 17.05 10.31
N LYS A 323 -4.02 16.83 10.99
CA LYS A 323 -4.29 17.47 12.29
C LYS A 323 -3.28 17.06 13.36
N VAL A 324 -2.92 15.77 13.46
CA VAL A 324 -1.87 15.30 14.37
C VAL A 324 -0.53 15.94 14.03
N SER A 325 -0.17 16.02 12.74
CA SER A 325 1.08 16.66 12.32
C SER A 325 1.13 18.14 12.75
N LEU A 326 0.05 18.88 12.51
CA LEU A 326 -0.08 20.27 12.94
C LEU A 326 0.00 20.41 14.48
N TYR A 327 -0.69 19.54 15.20
CA TYR A 327 -0.67 19.52 16.65
C TYR A 327 0.76 19.30 17.18
N LEU A 328 1.47 18.29 16.69
CA LEU A 328 2.83 17.96 17.12
C LEU A 328 3.84 19.06 16.77
N MET A 329 3.60 19.83 15.72
CA MET A 329 4.41 21.00 15.38
C MET A 329 4.10 22.26 16.22
N LYS A 330 2.90 22.35 16.81
CA LYS A 330 2.48 23.51 17.64
C LYS A 330 2.64 23.28 19.14
N CYS A 331 2.45 22.03 19.61
CA CYS A 331 2.42 21.75 21.06
C CYS A 331 3.79 21.97 21.74
N GLY A 332 3.74 22.17 23.04
CA GLY A 332 4.93 22.20 23.89
C GLY A 332 5.50 20.78 24.09
N TRP A 333 6.80 20.67 24.08
CA TRP A 333 7.56 19.46 24.38
C TRP A 333 8.33 19.63 25.69
N SER A 334 8.73 18.51 26.28
CA SER A 334 9.54 18.53 27.50
C SER A 334 10.86 19.28 27.27
N GLU A 335 11.35 19.97 28.29
CA GLU A 335 12.61 20.73 28.25
C GLU A 335 13.77 19.89 27.68
N GLY A 336 14.57 20.47 26.81
CA GLY A 336 15.68 19.79 26.14
C GLY A 336 15.26 18.81 25.02
N THR A 337 14.01 18.89 24.54
CA THR A 337 13.49 18.04 23.47
C THR A 337 13.09 18.86 22.25
N ALA A 338 13.68 18.53 21.11
CA ALA A 338 13.29 19.03 19.80
C ALA A 338 12.64 17.92 18.95
N VAL A 339 11.66 18.30 18.13
CA VAL A 339 10.99 17.36 17.22
C VAL A 339 11.19 17.74 15.77
N ARG A 340 11.11 16.73 14.91
CA ARG A 340 11.15 16.86 13.45
C ARG A 340 10.03 16.03 12.86
N VAL A 341 8.97 16.69 12.37
CA VAL A 341 7.72 16.06 11.94
C VAL A 341 7.65 16.00 10.42
N MET A 342 7.17 14.88 9.91
CA MET A 342 6.89 14.69 8.48
C MET A 342 5.53 14.02 8.32
N THR A 343 4.68 14.60 7.45
CA THR A 343 3.35 14.05 7.12
C THR A 343 3.45 13.17 5.87
N TYR A 344 2.85 11.95 5.92
CA TYR A 344 2.90 11.02 4.82
C TYR A 344 1.54 10.34 4.55
N HIS A 345 0.96 10.63 3.38
CA HIS A 345 -0.30 10.03 2.93
C HIS A 345 -0.43 10.11 1.39
N SER A 346 -1.48 9.49 0.84
CA SER A 346 -1.66 9.36 -0.62
C SER A 346 -2.01 10.66 -1.36
N ARG A 347 -2.55 11.69 -0.67
CA ARG A 347 -2.96 12.96 -1.29
C ARG A 347 -1.84 13.99 -1.31
N GLN A 348 -0.72 13.65 -1.91
CA GLN A 348 0.40 14.55 -2.18
C GLN A 348 0.66 14.59 -3.69
N ILE A 349 1.13 15.71 -4.22
CA ILE A 349 1.59 15.80 -5.61
C ILE A 349 2.61 14.69 -5.87
N LEU A 350 2.46 14.00 -6.99
CA LEU A 350 3.24 12.81 -7.33
C LEU A 350 4.75 13.04 -7.20
N LEU A 351 5.27 14.15 -7.73
CA LEU A 351 6.70 14.50 -7.66
C LEU A 351 7.18 14.59 -6.20
N LEU A 352 6.50 15.39 -5.37
CA LEU A 352 6.89 15.57 -3.97
C LEU A 352 6.75 14.28 -3.15
N ARG A 353 5.72 13.50 -3.45
CA ARG A 353 5.52 12.19 -2.81
C ARG A 353 6.65 11.23 -3.16
N HIS A 354 7.04 11.16 -4.42
CA HIS A 354 8.13 10.29 -4.86
C HIS A 354 9.46 10.67 -4.21
N GLU A 355 9.79 11.97 -4.14
CA GLU A 355 10.99 12.45 -3.47
C GLU A 355 10.99 12.13 -1.97
N GLN A 356 9.83 12.32 -1.30
CA GLN A 356 9.65 11.96 0.10
C GLN A 356 9.87 10.46 0.34
N GLU A 357 9.25 9.61 -0.46
CA GLU A 357 9.37 8.16 -0.37
C GLU A 357 10.83 7.72 -0.53
N ARG A 358 11.50 8.24 -1.54
CA ARG A 358 12.92 7.95 -1.78
C ARG A 358 13.83 8.40 -0.64
N TYR A 359 13.55 9.57 -0.06
CA TYR A 359 14.29 10.07 1.11
C TYR A 359 14.09 9.16 2.32
N LEU A 360 12.84 8.76 2.61
CA LEU A 360 12.51 7.86 3.71
C LEU A 360 13.15 6.49 3.52
N ASP A 361 13.08 5.90 2.33
CA ASP A 361 13.73 4.63 2.00
C ASP A 361 15.25 4.69 2.28
N LYS A 362 15.90 5.82 1.93
CA LYS A 362 17.34 6.02 2.20
C LYS A 362 17.66 6.11 3.69
N VAL A 363 16.87 6.86 4.46
CA VAL A 363 17.16 7.18 5.87
C VAL A 363 16.71 6.05 6.80
N LEU A 364 15.58 5.40 6.49
CA LEU A 364 14.94 4.41 7.35
C LEU A 364 15.32 2.95 7.04
N THR A 365 16.05 2.66 5.96
CA THR A 365 16.62 1.32 5.73
C THR A 365 17.85 1.13 6.63
N ARG A 366 17.61 0.88 7.91
CA ARG A 366 18.62 0.81 8.98
C ARG A 366 18.98 -0.65 9.27
N LYS A 367 20.14 -1.10 8.77
CA LYS A 367 20.57 -2.52 8.91
C LYS A 367 21.54 -2.77 10.06
N THR A 368 22.18 -1.71 10.59
CA THR A 368 23.19 -1.84 11.62
C THR A 368 22.61 -1.55 12.99
N GLN A 369 22.78 -2.48 13.92
CA GLN A 369 22.39 -2.31 15.29
C GLN A 369 23.55 -1.80 16.15
N SER A 370 23.33 -0.69 16.82
CA SER A 370 24.26 -0.16 17.81
C SER A 370 23.53 0.81 18.73
N ALA A 371 23.86 0.82 20.00
CA ALA A 371 23.40 1.85 20.95
C ALA A 371 23.93 3.25 20.57
N THR A 372 25.03 3.29 19.80
CA THR A 372 25.65 4.53 19.33
C THR A 372 25.80 4.48 17.83
N VAL A 373 25.20 5.44 17.13
CA VAL A 373 25.14 5.49 15.66
C VAL A 373 25.84 6.74 15.15
N ASP A 374 26.59 6.61 14.04
CA ASP A 374 27.12 7.75 13.29
C ASP A 374 26.23 8.02 12.08
N PHE A 375 25.30 8.96 12.23
CA PHE A 375 24.37 9.32 11.18
C PHE A 375 25.09 10.06 10.04
N GLN A 376 24.96 9.56 8.82
CA GLN A 376 25.66 10.07 7.64
C GLN A 376 24.75 10.89 6.69
N ASP A 377 23.42 10.79 6.83
CA ASP A 377 22.50 11.55 5.98
C ASP A 377 22.63 13.05 6.25
N GLU A 378 22.77 13.85 5.20
CA GLU A 378 23.05 15.29 5.29
C GLU A 378 21.94 16.06 6.02
N THR A 379 20.67 15.72 5.76
CA THR A 379 19.53 16.38 6.39
C THR A 379 19.43 16.04 7.88
N VAL A 380 19.57 14.76 8.20
CA VAL A 380 19.62 14.31 9.61
C VAL A 380 20.80 14.99 10.30
N ARG A 381 21.98 14.97 9.67
CA ARG A 381 23.19 15.59 10.23
C ARG A 381 23.01 17.08 10.48
N LYS A 382 22.43 17.84 9.53
CA LYS A 382 22.12 19.25 9.71
C LYS A 382 21.27 19.51 10.94
N HIS A 383 20.22 18.72 11.16
CA HIS A 383 19.38 18.83 12.35
C HIS A 383 20.18 18.53 13.64
N LEU A 384 21.02 17.50 13.66
CA LEU A 384 21.78 17.13 14.82
C LEU A 384 22.81 18.20 15.22
N ASP A 385 23.44 18.82 14.22
CA ASP A 385 24.51 19.80 14.46
C ASP A 385 23.96 21.21 14.79
N SER A 386 22.76 21.58 14.26
CA SER A 386 22.16 22.89 14.47
C SER A 386 21.21 23.01 15.65
N THR A 387 20.67 21.90 16.15
CA THR A 387 19.69 21.87 17.25
C THR A 387 20.40 21.91 18.60
N PRO A 388 20.11 22.84 19.52
CA PRO A 388 20.76 22.89 20.84
C PRO A 388 20.32 21.77 21.80
N GLU A 389 19.08 21.28 21.68
CA GLU A 389 18.46 20.29 22.56
C GLU A 389 19.21 18.95 22.57
N GLU A 390 19.20 18.26 23.71
CA GLU A 390 19.83 16.95 23.88
C GLU A 390 19.05 15.81 23.26
N ASN A 391 17.71 15.94 23.20
CA ASN A 391 16.82 14.94 22.64
C ASN A 391 16.28 15.43 21.29
N ILE A 392 16.39 14.62 20.25
CA ILE A 392 15.83 14.91 18.92
C ILE A 392 14.97 13.74 18.48
N ILE A 393 13.68 14.00 18.26
CA ILE A 393 12.70 12.99 17.88
C ILE A 393 12.27 13.23 16.41
N PHE A 394 12.61 12.30 15.52
CA PHE A 394 12.10 12.29 14.16
C PHE A 394 10.80 11.50 14.13
N ILE A 395 9.72 12.15 13.70
CA ILE A 395 8.36 11.60 13.75
C ILE A 395 7.78 11.59 12.33
N LEU A 396 7.48 10.38 11.82
CA LEU A 396 6.67 10.21 10.62
C LEU A 396 5.21 10.04 11.03
N VAL A 397 4.34 11.00 10.71
CA VAL A 397 2.90 10.86 10.89
C VAL A 397 2.33 10.34 9.57
N ALA A 398 1.82 9.11 9.58
CA ALA A 398 1.42 8.43 8.35
C ALA A 398 0.02 7.80 8.43
N THR A 399 -0.61 7.67 7.27
CA THR A 399 -1.79 6.82 7.06
C THR A 399 -1.34 5.38 6.72
N PRO A 400 -2.26 4.41 6.47
CA PRO A 400 -1.89 3.04 6.07
C PRO A 400 -0.93 2.89 4.88
N VAL A 401 -0.59 3.95 4.17
CA VAL A 401 0.45 3.93 3.11
C VAL A 401 1.83 3.49 3.62
N GLU A 402 2.06 3.58 4.93
CA GLU A 402 3.31 3.14 5.58
C GLU A 402 3.31 1.63 5.92
N GLU A 403 2.14 1.00 5.96
CA GLU A 403 2.00 -0.40 6.36
C GLU A 403 2.54 -1.37 5.30
N VAL A 404 2.48 -1.00 4.02
CA VAL A 404 2.71 -1.89 2.89
C VAL A 404 3.80 -1.38 1.95
N GLY A 405 4.61 -2.32 1.42
CA GLY A 405 5.58 -2.04 0.36
C GLY A 405 6.76 -1.15 0.78
N ARG A 406 7.05 -1.02 2.07
CA ARG A 406 8.16 -0.21 2.59
C ARG A 406 9.15 -1.04 3.38
N ASP A 407 10.43 -0.72 3.25
CA ASP A 407 11.51 -1.38 3.99
C ASP A 407 12.03 -0.51 5.16
N HIS A 408 11.13 0.27 5.75
CA HIS A 408 11.44 1.17 6.85
C HIS A 408 11.65 0.44 8.17
N ASP A 409 12.56 0.95 9.00
CA ASP A 409 12.92 0.40 10.30
C ASP A 409 12.89 1.51 11.36
N PHE A 410 11.77 1.62 12.07
CA PHE A 410 11.58 2.57 13.17
C PHE A 410 12.06 2.02 14.51
N ASP A 411 12.31 2.90 15.48
CA ASP A 411 12.65 2.53 16.84
C ASP A 411 11.38 2.19 17.67
N TRP A 412 10.28 2.88 17.38
CA TRP A 412 8.99 2.74 18.05
C TRP A 412 7.81 3.18 17.18
N ALA A 413 6.59 2.84 17.63
CA ALA A 413 5.36 3.26 16.98
C ALA A 413 4.26 3.68 17.95
N VAL A 414 3.46 4.70 17.55
CA VAL A 414 2.15 5.02 18.13
C VAL A 414 1.07 4.71 17.10
N VAL A 415 0.06 3.94 17.48
CA VAL A 415 -0.93 3.37 16.56
C VAL A 415 -2.32 3.79 16.95
N GLU A 416 -3.03 4.49 16.06
CA GLU A 416 -4.49 4.53 16.11
C GLU A 416 -5.02 3.18 15.59
N PRO A 417 -5.78 2.40 16.40
CA PRO A 417 -6.24 1.08 15.99
C PRO A 417 -7.30 1.17 14.88
N SER A 418 -7.23 0.30 13.90
CA SER A 418 -8.24 0.17 12.85
C SER A 418 -8.54 -1.29 12.50
N SER A 419 -7.60 -2.18 12.71
CA SER A 419 -7.67 -3.62 12.56
C SER A 419 -6.47 -4.25 13.27
N TYR A 420 -6.57 -5.53 13.60
CA TYR A 420 -5.43 -6.27 14.14
C TYR A 420 -4.33 -6.42 13.08
N ARG A 421 -4.73 -6.66 11.83
CA ARG A 421 -3.84 -6.66 10.65
C ARG A 421 -2.97 -5.40 10.59
N SER A 422 -3.59 -4.24 10.72
CA SER A 422 -2.89 -2.94 10.69
C SER A 422 -1.85 -2.81 11.82
N ILE A 423 -2.18 -3.26 13.03
CA ILE A 423 -1.26 -3.29 14.17
C ILE A 423 -0.05 -4.18 13.84
N ILE A 424 -0.28 -5.38 13.30
CA ILE A 424 0.80 -6.33 12.96
C ILE A 424 1.67 -5.80 11.82
N GLN A 425 1.08 -5.26 10.77
CA GLN A 425 1.82 -4.74 9.62
C GLN A 425 2.72 -3.57 10.02
N LEU A 426 2.19 -2.64 10.83
CA LEU A 426 3.02 -1.55 11.35
C LEU A 426 4.08 -2.05 12.32
N ALA A 427 3.76 -3.03 13.18
CA ALA A 427 4.75 -3.69 14.04
C ALA A 427 5.91 -4.28 13.22
N GLY A 428 5.61 -4.80 12.02
CA GLY A 428 6.63 -5.22 11.06
C GLY A 428 7.62 -4.15 10.62
N ARG A 429 7.33 -2.86 10.84
CA ARG A 429 8.21 -1.71 10.56
C ARG A 429 9.03 -1.26 11.77
N VAL A 430 8.75 -1.80 12.96
CA VAL A 430 9.50 -1.48 14.19
C VAL A 430 10.58 -2.54 14.42
N LEU A 431 11.83 -2.13 14.56
CA LEU A 431 13.01 -3.02 14.63
C LEU A 431 12.97 -4.11 13.52
N ARG A 432 12.67 -3.68 12.29
CA ARG A 432 12.49 -4.60 11.16
C ARG A 432 13.75 -5.42 10.88
N HIS A 433 14.88 -4.76 10.69
CA HIS A 433 16.16 -5.40 10.37
C HIS A 433 17.05 -5.58 11.58
N ARG A 434 16.79 -4.79 12.64
CA ARG A 434 17.63 -4.75 13.83
C ARG A 434 17.12 -5.67 14.92
N GLN A 435 18.01 -6.03 15.83
CA GLN A 435 17.66 -6.68 17.10
C GLN A 435 17.65 -5.63 18.23
N PRO A 436 16.98 -5.85 19.37
CA PRO A 436 17.15 -5.02 20.54
C PRO A 436 18.63 -4.95 20.96
N VAL A 437 19.11 -3.78 21.41
CA VAL A 437 20.53 -3.56 21.74
C VAL A 437 21.05 -4.54 22.78
N SER A 438 20.22 -4.90 23.76
CA SER A 438 20.53 -5.90 24.81
C SER A 438 20.29 -7.36 24.36
N GLY A 439 19.93 -7.60 23.10
CA GLY A 439 19.50 -8.93 22.60
C GLY A 439 18.07 -9.33 22.98
N THR A 440 17.47 -8.66 23.97
CA THR A 440 16.08 -8.84 24.40
C THR A 440 15.39 -7.48 24.55
N LEU A 441 14.11 -7.40 24.13
CA LEU A 441 13.33 -6.18 24.30
C LEU A 441 12.79 -6.11 25.73
N GLU A 442 13.36 -5.24 26.55
CA GLU A 442 12.96 -5.07 27.96
C GLU A 442 11.70 -4.21 28.07
N LYS A 443 11.68 -3.06 27.39
CA LYS A 443 10.59 -2.09 27.45
C LYS A 443 9.68 -2.19 26.22
N LYS A 444 8.37 -1.90 26.41
CA LYS A 444 7.38 -1.90 25.34
C LYS A 444 7.69 -0.76 24.35
N ASN A 445 7.70 -1.06 23.03
CA ASN A 445 8.08 -0.14 21.97
C ASN A 445 6.92 0.24 21.04
N MET A 446 5.70 -0.20 21.35
CA MET A 446 4.50 0.19 20.61
C MET A 446 3.41 0.67 21.57
N ALA A 447 2.90 1.87 21.34
CA ALA A 447 1.73 2.41 22.03
C ALA A 447 0.51 2.28 21.11
N ILE A 448 -0.54 1.60 21.55
CA ILE A 448 -1.80 1.45 20.82
C ILE A 448 -2.82 2.30 21.56
N MET A 449 -3.43 3.27 20.87
CA MET A 449 -4.45 4.12 21.50
C MET A 449 -5.65 3.28 21.94
N ALA A 450 -6.22 3.58 23.11
CA ALA A 450 -7.35 2.83 23.68
C ALA A 450 -8.57 2.82 22.77
N TYR A 451 -8.75 3.86 21.96
CA TYR A 451 -9.84 3.98 21.00
C TYR A 451 -9.29 4.41 19.62
N ASN A 452 -9.99 4.06 18.57
CA ASN A 452 -9.91 4.76 17.31
C ASN A 452 -10.54 6.17 17.46
N LEU A 453 -10.04 7.18 16.77
CA LEU A 453 -10.52 8.56 16.94
C LEU A 453 -12.02 8.70 16.62
N LYS A 454 -12.54 7.98 15.61
CA LYS A 454 -13.98 7.98 15.30
C LYS A 454 -14.80 7.39 16.46
N ALA A 455 -14.33 6.28 17.02
CA ALA A 455 -14.99 5.67 18.17
C ALA A 455 -14.94 6.58 19.40
N TRP A 456 -13.79 7.24 19.62
CA TRP A 456 -13.62 8.21 20.70
C TRP A 456 -14.58 9.40 20.58
N GLN A 457 -14.91 9.82 19.35
CA GLN A 457 -15.94 10.82 19.06
C GLN A 457 -17.36 10.26 19.02
N GLY A 458 -17.59 8.97 19.33
CA GLY A 458 -18.91 8.34 19.31
C GLY A 458 -19.47 8.06 17.92
N LYS A 459 -18.63 7.99 16.87
CA LYS A 459 -19.05 7.74 15.49
C LYS A 459 -19.02 6.25 15.17
N GLU A 460 -20.13 5.70 14.64
CA GLU A 460 -20.27 4.30 14.25
C GLU A 460 -20.63 4.11 12.76
N PRO A 461 -20.13 3.05 12.10
CA PRO A 461 -19.11 2.10 12.55
C PRO A 461 -17.70 2.74 12.52
N ALA A 462 -16.89 2.49 13.58
CA ALA A 462 -15.58 3.12 13.72
C ALA A 462 -14.45 2.35 13.02
N TYR A 463 -14.49 1.02 13.09
CA TYR A 463 -13.49 0.10 12.53
C TYR A 463 -13.86 -0.39 11.12
N SER A 464 -14.26 0.53 10.22
CA SER A 464 -14.83 0.18 8.91
C SER A 464 -13.97 0.60 7.71
N LYS A 465 -13.34 1.78 7.76
CA LYS A 465 -12.54 2.35 6.66
C LYS A 465 -11.38 3.17 7.23
N PRO A 466 -10.22 2.56 7.42
CA PRO A 466 -9.90 1.13 7.26
C PRO A 466 -10.50 0.27 8.39
N GLY A 467 -10.65 -1.04 8.13
CA GLY A 467 -11.15 -2.04 9.08
C GLY A 467 -12.18 -2.99 8.47
N TYR A 468 -12.71 -3.89 9.30
CA TYR A 468 -13.61 -4.97 8.88
C TYR A 468 -15.04 -4.84 9.40
N GLU A 469 -15.33 -3.80 10.20
CA GLU A 469 -16.67 -3.56 10.72
C GLU A 469 -17.63 -3.15 9.59
N THR A 470 -18.84 -3.68 9.63
CA THR A 470 -19.93 -3.37 8.68
C THR A 470 -21.24 -3.16 9.45
N LYS A 471 -22.33 -2.86 8.72
CA LYS A 471 -23.66 -2.79 9.34
C LYS A 471 -24.14 -4.12 9.92
N LYS A 472 -23.64 -5.25 9.39
CA LYS A 472 -24.00 -6.61 9.81
C LYS A 472 -22.99 -7.21 10.80
N ARG A 473 -21.71 -6.90 10.68
CA ARG A 473 -20.63 -7.31 11.57
C ARG A 473 -20.21 -6.12 12.41
N LYS A 474 -20.44 -6.16 13.70
CA LYS A 474 -20.15 -5.08 14.65
C LYS A 474 -19.27 -5.55 15.79
N LEU A 475 -18.58 -4.63 16.42
CA LEU A 475 -17.88 -4.86 17.67
C LEU A 475 -18.82 -4.60 18.86
N ASN A 476 -18.66 -5.37 19.96
CA ASN A 476 -19.38 -5.17 21.22
C ASN A 476 -18.89 -3.95 21.98
N SER A 477 -17.61 -3.63 21.84
CA SER A 477 -16.92 -2.50 22.46
C SER A 477 -16.02 -1.85 21.43
N TYR A 478 -15.64 -0.60 21.69
CA TYR A 478 -14.62 0.09 20.91
C TYR A 478 -13.34 0.33 21.72
N ASP A 479 -13.33 -0.12 23.00
CA ASP A 479 -12.15 -0.03 23.85
C ASP A 479 -11.17 -1.17 23.56
N MET A 480 -9.92 -0.84 23.29
CA MET A 480 -8.89 -1.82 23.00
C MET A 480 -8.59 -2.76 24.17
N HIS A 481 -8.89 -2.36 25.44
CA HIS A 481 -8.77 -3.27 26.59
C HIS A 481 -9.74 -4.48 26.47
N ASP A 482 -10.91 -4.27 25.84
CA ASP A 482 -11.85 -5.35 25.57
C ASP A 482 -11.51 -6.12 24.29
N LEU A 483 -11.01 -5.40 23.25
CA LEU A 483 -10.86 -5.90 21.88
C LEU A 483 -9.63 -6.77 21.64
N VAL A 484 -8.60 -6.65 22.48
CA VAL A 484 -7.37 -7.45 22.40
C VAL A 484 -7.06 -8.11 23.75
N ASP A 485 -6.14 -9.06 23.75
CA ASP A 485 -5.54 -9.57 24.97
C ASP A 485 -4.32 -8.68 25.32
N GLU A 486 -4.42 -7.90 26.40
CA GLU A 486 -3.38 -6.96 26.81
C GLU A 486 -2.12 -7.67 27.31
N GLU A 487 -2.23 -8.88 27.88
CA GLU A 487 -1.07 -9.66 28.32
C GLU A 487 -0.30 -10.18 27.11
N GLU A 488 -0.99 -10.70 26.11
CA GLU A 488 -0.37 -11.14 24.84
C GLU A 488 0.27 -9.97 24.11
N LEU A 489 -0.45 -8.85 23.98
CA LEU A 489 0.06 -7.61 23.37
C LEU A 489 1.34 -7.12 24.09
N GLY A 490 1.34 -7.19 25.44
CA GLY A 490 2.47 -6.80 26.28
C GLY A 490 3.64 -7.79 26.22
N ARG A 491 3.39 -9.03 25.87
CA ARG A 491 4.41 -10.06 25.71
C ARG A 491 5.03 -10.04 24.33
N ARG A 492 4.20 -9.99 23.26
CA ARG A 492 4.66 -10.04 21.87
C ARG A 492 3.58 -9.53 20.91
N ILE A 493 4.01 -8.81 19.86
CA ILE A 493 3.18 -8.51 18.71
C ILE A 493 3.76 -9.22 17.49
N ASP A 494 3.01 -10.17 16.93
CA ASP A 494 3.37 -10.94 15.75
C ASP A 494 2.13 -11.34 14.92
N ALA A 495 2.31 -12.19 13.92
CA ALA A 495 1.28 -12.59 12.98
C ALA A 495 0.24 -13.60 13.55
N VAL A 496 0.48 -14.17 14.73
CA VAL A 496 -0.33 -15.28 15.28
C VAL A 496 -1.83 -15.00 15.27
N PRO A 497 -2.33 -13.83 15.73
CA PRO A 497 -3.77 -13.56 15.74
C PRO A 497 -4.44 -13.53 14.34
N ARG A 498 -3.66 -13.43 13.28
CA ARG A 498 -4.15 -13.44 11.90
C ARG A 498 -4.07 -14.82 11.24
N ILE A 499 -2.97 -15.53 11.48
CA ILE A 499 -2.70 -16.82 10.84
C ILE A 499 -3.34 -18.00 11.57
N LEU A 500 -3.66 -17.85 12.84
CA LEU A 500 -4.33 -18.87 13.65
C LEU A 500 -5.77 -18.48 13.90
N LYS A 501 -6.71 -19.32 13.39
CA LYS A 501 -8.13 -19.10 13.57
C LYS A 501 -8.54 -19.34 15.03
N PRO A 502 -9.31 -18.43 15.67
CA PRO A 502 -9.86 -18.65 17.00
C PRO A 502 -10.76 -19.88 17.07
N GLU A 503 -10.66 -20.70 18.12
CA GLU A 503 -11.42 -21.94 18.29
C GLU A 503 -12.95 -21.70 18.43
N MET A 504 -13.34 -20.51 18.91
CA MET A 504 -14.76 -20.17 19.14
C MET A 504 -15.49 -19.66 17.89
N LEU A 505 -14.79 -19.45 16.77
CA LEU A 505 -15.42 -19.07 15.51
C LEU A 505 -15.83 -20.32 14.74
N ASP A 506 -17.01 -20.82 15.05
CA ASP A 506 -17.55 -21.99 14.38
C ASP A 506 -18.40 -21.64 13.16
N LYS A 507 -18.40 -22.49 12.13
CA LYS A 507 -19.22 -22.32 10.91
C LYS A 507 -20.72 -22.29 11.22
N GLU A 508 -21.15 -22.98 12.28
CA GLU A 508 -22.56 -23.02 12.72
C GLU A 508 -23.09 -21.68 13.23
N GLN A 509 -22.21 -20.73 13.58
CA GLN A 509 -22.61 -19.36 13.94
C GLN A 509 -22.70 -18.41 12.75
N PHE A 510 -22.46 -18.92 11.54
CA PHE A 510 -22.52 -18.13 10.33
C PHE A 510 -23.99 -17.91 9.91
N CYS A 511 -24.46 -16.66 9.98
CA CYS A 511 -25.73 -16.23 9.43
C CYS A 511 -25.51 -14.93 8.66
N PRO A 512 -25.45 -14.95 7.30
CA PRO A 512 -25.10 -13.78 6.50
C PRO A 512 -26.09 -12.62 6.65
N ASP A 513 -27.32 -12.91 7.00
CA ASP A 513 -28.41 -11.94 7.07
C ASP A 513 -28.60 -11.30 8.45
N ASP A 514 -28.11 -11.91 9.52
CA ASP A 514 -28.23 -11.42 10.86
C ASP A 514 -27.08 -10.52 11.30
N LYS A 515 -27.39 -9.58 12.19
CA LYS A 515 -26.36 -8.77 12.85
C LYS A 515 -25.58 -9.63 13.82
N ARG A 516 -24.26 -9.66 13.64
CA ARG A 516 -23.33 -10.37 14.51
C ARG A 516 -22.43 -9.38 15.24
N TYR A 517 -22.17 -9.69 16.51
CA TYR A 517 -21.36 -8.87 17.39
C TYR A 517 -20.16 -9.67 17.86
N PHE A 518 -18.99 -9.06 17.79
CA PHE A 518 -17.72 -9.67 18.14
C PHE A 518 -17.08 -8.97 19.32
N SER A 519 -16.50 -9.75 20.22
CA SER A 519 -15.81 -9.23 21.41
C SER A 519 -14.32 -8.98 21.18
N LYS A 520 -13.73 -9.59 20.17
CA LYS A 520 -12.32 -9.40 19.82
C LYS A 520 -12.15 -8.90 18.39
N LEU A 521 -11.13 -8.07 18.19
CA LEU A 521 -10.80 -7.51 16.89
C LEU A 521 -10.36 -8.59 15.88
N SER A 522 -9.60 -9.60 16.36
CA SER A 522 -9.22 -10.78 15.58
C SER A 522 -10.43 -11.56 15.07
N ASP A 523 -11.45 -11.76 15.94
CA ASP A 523 -12.63 -12.54 15.61
C ASP A 523 -13.46 -11.88 14.49
N LEU A 524 -13.60 -10.54 14.56
CA LEU A 524 -14.23 -9.75 13.50
C LEU A 524 -13.54 -9.94 12.15
N GLU A 525 -12.21 -9.97 12.15
CA GLU A 525 -11.39 -10.13 10.93
C GLU A 525 -11.53 -11.54 10.35
N HIS A 526 -11.39 -12.57 11.19
CA HIS A 526 -11.58 -13.96 10.76
C HIS A 526 -13.01 -14.20 10.25
N ALA A 527 -14.04 -13.68 10.97
CA ALA A 527 -15.42 -13.77 10.51
C ALA A 527 -15.63 -13.09 9.16
N SER A 528 -14.95 -11.98 8.90
CA SER A 528 -14.99 -11.35 7.58
C SER A 528 -14.44 -12.26 6.48
N MET A 529 -13.36 -13.00 6.74
CA MET A 529 -12.79 -13.93 5.76
C MET A 529 -13.65 -15.20 5.61
N MET A 530 -14.28 -15.68 6.67
CA MET A 530 -15.27 -16.76 6.60
C MET A 530 -16.44 -16.40 5.69
N ASP A 531 -16.94 -15.16 5.77
CA ASP A 531 -18.03 -14.67 4.92
C ASP A 531 -17.66 -14.73 3.43
N PHE A 532 -16.37 -14.52 3.07
CA PHE A 532 -15.91 -14.68 1.70
C PHE A 532 -15.75 -16.14 1.27
N ASN A 533 -15.43 -17.02 2.21
CA ASN A 533 -15.26 -18.45 1.96
C ASN A 533 -16.55 -19.25 2.17
N CYS A 534 -17.73 -18.60 2.18
CA CYS A 534 -19.01 -19.24 2.40
C CYS A 534 -19.29 -20.33 1.36
N GLU A 535 -19.81 -21.48 1.82
CA GLU A 535 -20.18 -22.61 0.97
C GLU A 535 -21.62 -22.54 0.49
N GLU A 536 -22.47 -21.76 1.18
CA GLU A 536 -23.87 -21.60 0.82
C GLU A 536 -24.04 -20.47 -0.17
N ASP A 537 -25.17 -20.49 -0.87
CA ASP A 537 -25.56 -19.69 -2.03
C ASP A 537 -25.49 -18.16 -1.79
N CYS A 538 -24.29 -17.66 -1.58
CA CYS A 538 -23.98 -16.24 -1.47
C CYS A 538 -23.79 -15.57 -2.85
N GLY A 539 -23.95 -16.31 -3.93
CA GLY A 539 -23.83 -15.84 -5.31
C GLY A 539 -22.51 -15.10 -5.55
N SER A 540 -22.59 -13.88 -6.07
CA SER A 540 -21.43 -13.04 -6.39
C SER A 540 -20.75 -12.41 -5.17
N GLN A 541 -21.23 -12.64 -3.97
CA GLN A 541 -20.70 -12.03 -2.74
C GLN A 541 -19.59 -12.84 -2.08
N CYS A 542 -19.30 -14.05 -2.58
CA CYS A 542 -18.25 -14.93 -2.07
C CYS A 542 -17.23 -15.32 -3.16
N MET A 543 -16.11 -15.92 -2.76
CA MET A 543 -15.01 -16.25 -3.67
C MET A 543 -15.38 -17.32 -4.70
N HIS A 544 -16.34 -18.19 -4.44
CA HIS A 544 -16.68 -19.31 -5.32
C HIS A 544 -18.16 -19.48 -5.63
N GLY A 545 -19.06 -18.73 -5.04
CA GLY A 545 -20.50 -18.85 -5.36
C GLY A 545 -20.84 -18.64 -6.83
N TRP A 546 -20.03 -17.86 -7.53
CA TRP A 546 -20.14 -17.64 -8.97
C TRP A 546 -19.63 -18.82 -9.83
N MET A 547 -18.83 -19.74 -9.28
CA MET A 547 -18.25 -20.87 -10.02
C MET A 547 -19.23 -22.01 -10.27
N GLU A 548 -20.26 -22.11 -9.48
CA GLU A 548 -21.31 -23.14 -9.60
C GLU A 548 -22.36 -22.78 -10.67
N GLU A 549 -22.37 -21.51 -11.09
CA GLU A 549 -23.29 -20.99 -12.07
C GLU A 549 -22.61 -20.77 -13.43
N TYR A 550 -23.28 -21.10 -14.52
CA TYR A 550 -22.71 -20.92 -15.86
C TYR A 550 -22.47 -19.46 -16.27
N TRP A 551 -23.07 -18.52 -15.56
CA TRP A 551 -22.96 -17.10 -15.84
C TRP A 551 -21.55 -16.51 -15.56
N TRP A 552 -20.67 -17.20 -14.85
CA TRP A 552 -19.29 -16.76 -14.64
C TRP A 552 -18.44 -16.67 -15.92
N MET A 553 -18.85 -17.41 -16.97
CA MET A 553 -18.23 -17.32 -18.30
C MET A 553 -18.70 -16.09 -19.10
N THR A 554 -19.59 -15.30 -18.55
CA THR A 554 -20.11 -14.06 -19.16
C THR A 554 -19.47 -12.83 -18.50
N ALA A 555 -19.89 -11.63 -18.92
CA ALA A 555 -19.48 -10.37 -18.27
C ALA A 555 -20.27 -10.07 -16.96
N LEU A 556 -21.21 -10.92 -16.56
CA LEU A 556 -22.10 -10.69 -15.41
C LEU A 556 -21.35 -10.62 -14.07
N PRO A 557 -20.38 -11.51 -13.74
CA PRO A 557 -19.64 -11.44 -12.48
C PRO A 557 -18.96 -10.08 -12.24
N GLN A 558 -18.47 -9.45 -13.28
CA GLN A 558 -17.81 -8.15 -13.22
C GLN A 558 -18.76 -7.02 -12.86
N GLY A 559 -20.04 -7.15 -13.19
CA GLY A 559 -21.10 -6.21 -12.78
C GLY A 559 -21.41 -6.32 -11.28
N CYS A 560 -21.19 -7.50 -10.68
CA CYS A 560 -21.49 -7.79 -9.28
C CYS A 560 -20.32 -7.49 -8.33
N SER A 561 -19.06 -7.72 -8.76
CA SER A 561 -17.85 -7.51 -7.96
C SER A 561 -16.67 -7.12 -8.83
N ARG A 562 -16.52 -5.81 -9.09
CA ARG A 562 -15.39 -5.28 -9.87
C ARG A 562 -14.15 -5.13 -9.00
N PHE A 563 -12.99 -5.39 -9.61
CA PHE A 563 -11.71 -5.06 -9.02
C PHE A 563 -11.56 -3.53 -8.91
N ARG A 564 -11.14 -3.06 -7.74
CA ARG A 564 -10.97 -1.62 -7.45
C ARG A 564 -12.19 -0.78 -7.79
N GLU A 565 -13.38 -1.31 -7.51
CA GLU A 565 -14.59 -0.53 -7.63
C GLU A 565 -14.54 0.66 -6.68
N SER A 566 -14.42 1.86 -7.23
CA SER A 566 -14.41 3.10 -6.45
C SER A 566 -15.81 3.36 -5.88
N TYR A 567 -15.90 3.52 -4.56
CA TYR A 567 -17.13 3.96 -3.86
C TYR A 567 -17.35 5.48 -3.92
N GLY A 568 -16.89 6.13 -4.93
CA GLY A 568 -16.97 7.56 -5.18
C GLY A 568 -16.29 7.90 -6.47
N GLU A 569 -16.67 8.99 -7.09
CA GLU A 569 -15.94 9.51 -8.23
C GLU A 569 -14.63 10.11 -7.72
N GLU A 570 -13.51 9.62 -8.22
CA GLU A 570 -12.20 10.24 -8.01
C GLU A 570 -11.86 11.06 -9.25
N ILE A 571 -11.43 12.29 -9.03
CA ILE A 571 -10.94 13.17 -10.09
C ILE A 571 -9.42 13.14 -10.06
N LYS A 572 -8.81 12.89 -11.20
CA LYS A 572 -7.38 13.11 -11.38
C LYS A 572 -7.16 14.58 -11.75
N ALA A 573 -6.41 15.27 -10.93
CA ALA A 573 -5.98 16.63 -11.16
C ALA A 573 -4.47 16.68 -11.33
N CYS A 574 -3.99 17.76 -11.90
CA CYS A 574 -2.57 18.04 -12.08
C CYS A 574 -2.26 19.42 -11.51
N ALA A 575 -1.25 19.49 -10.66
CA ALA A 575 -0.68 20.75 -10.20
C ALA A 575 0.27 21.29 -11.29
N VAL A 576 -0.25 22.12 -12.16
CA VAL A 576 0.51 22.72 -13.27
C VAL A 576 1.17 24.01 -12.81
N TYR A 577 2.43 24.22 -13.18
CA TYR A 577 3.17 25.45 -12.92
C TYR A 577 3.12 26.33 -14.17
N GLU A 578 2.44 27.47 -14.07
CA GLU A 578 2.21 28.39 -15.17
C GLU A 578 2.33 29.83 -14.69
N GLU A 579 3.07 30.66 -15.42
CA GLU A 579 3.26 32.10 -15.11
C GLU A 579 3.76 32.39 -13.68
N GLY A 580 4.57 31.49 -13.10
CA GLY A 580 5.09 31.62 -11.76
C GLY A 580 4.15 31.16 -10.64
N GLU A 581 2.98 30.61 -10.99
CA GLU A 581 1.98 30.14 -10.03
C GLU A 581 1.61 28.69 -10.25
N ARG A 582 1.22 28.00 -9.15
CA ARG A 582 0.66 26.68 -9.19
C ARG A 582 -0.85 26.75 -9.41
N LYS A 583 -1.34 26.06 -10.46
CA LYS A 583 -2.76 25.91 -10.77
C LYS A 583 -3.15 24.43 -10.76
N PHE A 584 -4.30 24.10 -10.19
CA PHE A 584 -4.81 22.72 -10.23
C PHE A 584 -5.78 22.57 -11.41
N LEU A 585 -5.43 21.71 -12.38
CA LEU A 585 -6.22 21.45 -13.57
C LEU A 585 -6.80 20.05 -13.53
N VAL A 586 -8.05 19.88 -13.95
CA VAL A 586 -8.67 18.55 -14.15
C VAL A 586 -8.46 18.10 -15.57
N TYR A 587 -8.19 16.80 -15.75
CA TYR A 587 -8.17 16.19 -17.07
C TYR A 587 -9.58 15.76 -17.47
N GLU A 588 -10.24 16.52 -18.34
CA GLU A 588 -11.42 16.05 -19.08
C GLU A 588 -11.01 15.58 -20.48
N GLY A 589 -10.99 14.28 -20.68
CA GLY A 589 -10.56 13.70 -21.96
C GLY A 589 -9.11 14.05 -22.31
N LYS A 590 -8.93 14.78 -23.45
CA LYS A 590 -7.62 15.32 -23.88
C LYS A 590 -7.39 16.77 -23.46
N GLU A 591 -8.42 17.45 -22.98
CA GLU A 591 -8.37 18.85 -22.58
C GLU A 591 -8.26 18.98 -21.06
N LYS A 592 -7.51 19.99 -20.61
CA LYS A 592 -7.35 20.32 -19.20
C LYS A 592 -8.27 21.47 -18.85
N THR A 593 -9.17 21.27 -17.90
CA THR A 593 -10.09 22.29 -17.39
C THR A 593 -9.67 22.73 -15.99
N LEU A 594 -9.75 24.03 -15.70
CA LEU A 594 -9.50 24.57 -14.35
C LEU A 594 -10.52 23.98 -13.34
N LEU A 595 -10.04 23.54 -12.21
CA LEU A 595 -10.86 23.00 -11.11
C LEU A 595 -11.82 24.03 -10.46
N SER A 596 -11.74 25.32 -10.82
CA SER A 596 -12.41 26.42 -10.15
C SER A 596 -13.93 26.33 -10.08
N ASP A 597 -14.58 25.59 -10.97
CA ASP A 597 -16.03 25.52 -11.04
C ASP A 597 -16.66 24.35 -10.27
N SER A 598 -15.85 23.35 -9.87
CA SER A 598 -16.36 22.13 -9.22
C SER A 598 -15.71 21.81 -7.88
N VAL A 599 -14.42 22.09 -7.69
CA VAL A 599 -13.68 21.84 -6.45
C VAL A 599 -12.66 22.95 -6.23
N GLY A 600 -12.85 23.77 -5.19
CA GLY A 600 -11.90 24.82 -4.81
C GLY A 600 -10.68 24.22 -4.10
N ILE A 601 -9.47 24.39 -4.63
CA ILE A 601 -8.21 24.09 -3.94
C ILE A 601 -7.48 25.41 -3.72
N THR A 602 -7.17 25.70 -2.45
CA THR A 602 -6.43 26.91 -2.08
C THR A 602 -5.21 26.51 -1.26
N ASP A 603 -4.14 27.30 -1.33
CA ASP A 603 -2.97 27.06 -0.52
C ASP A 603 -3.27 27.26 0.96
N TYR A 604 -2.67 26.42 1.80
CA TYR A 604 -2.78 26.50 3.25
C TYR A 604 -1.75 27.49 3.78
N SER A 605 -2.22 28.57 4.39
CA SER A 605 -1.39 29.67 4.93
C SER A 605 -1.13 29.59 6.44
N GLY A 606 -1.58 28.51 7.10
CA GLY A 606 -1.48 28.38 8.56
C GLY A 606 -0.14 27.79 9.09
N MET A 607 0.89 27.67 8.25
CA MET A 607 2.24 27.31 8.68
C MET A 607 2.95 28.54 9.24
N THR A 608 3.46 28.42 10.48
CA THR A 608 4.27 29.47 11.10
C THR A 608 5.77 29.11 11.01
N GLU A 609 6.66 30.10 11.15
CA GLU A 609 8.10 29.88 11.17
C GLU A 609 8.53 28.84 12.24
N GLU A 610 7.87 28.84 13.40
CA GLU A 610 8.12 27.84 14.45
C GLU A 610 7.77 26.43 13.96
N MET A 611 6.63 26.25 13.30
CA MET A 611 6.21 24.97 12.73
C MET A 611 7.16 24.52 11.62
N GLU A 612 7.60 25.44 10.75
CA GLU A 612 8.57 25.15 9.71
C GLU A 612 9.92 24.71 10.30
N GLY A 613 10.36 25.32 11.39
CA GLY A 613 11.55 24.91 12.16
C GLY A 613 11.45 23.49 12.73
N ARG A 614 10.24 22.95 12.86
CA ARG A 614 9.97 21.58 13.35
C ARG A 614 9.72 20.57 12.23
N LEU A 615 9.84 20.95 10.96
CA LEU A 615 9.76 20.02 9.84
C LEU A 615 11.01 19.12 9.78
N TRP A 616 10.81 17.85 9.46
CA TRP A 616 11.91 16.91 9.21
C TRP A 616 12.63 17.25 7.89
N ILE A 617 11.86 17.47 6.81
CA ILE A 617 12.34 18.02 5.54
C ILE A 617 11.40 19.15 5.10
N ILE A 618 11.94 20.17 4.48
CA ILE A 618 11.15 21.20 3.80
C ILE A 618 10.99 20.75 2.35
N ARG A 619 9.75 20.59 1.91
CA ARG A 619 9.39 20.28 0.54
C ARG A 619 8.96 21.54 -0.18
N ASP A 620 9.39 21.69 -1.40
CA ASP A 620 9.07 22.83 -2.25
C ASP A 620 8.85 22.33 -3.67
N TYR A 621 7.62 22.46 -4.17
CA TYR A 621 7.24 21.93 -5.47
C TYR A 621 7.96 22.62 -6.62
N GLU A 622 8.13 23.94 -6.53
CA GLU A 622 8.86 24.71 -7.55
C GLU A 622 10.33 24.29 -7.58
N ALA A 623 10.99 24.23 -6.42
CA ALA A 623 12.35 23.75 -6.33
C ALA A 623 12.50 22.30 -6.81
N ALA A 624 11.49 21.47 -6.59
CA ALA A 624 11.46 20.12 -7.12
C ALA A 624 11.39 20.12 -8.66
N LEU A 625 10.51 20.92 -9.27
CA LEU A 625 10.42 21.04 -10.73
C LEU A 625 11.72 21.53 -11.34
N ARG A 626 12.36 22.54 -10.74
CA ARG A 626 13.64 23.11 -11.24
C ARG A 626 14.77 22.10 -11.35
N ARG A 627 14.75 21.02 -10.55
CA ARG A 627 15.76 19.93 -10.64
C ARG A 627 15.67 19.11 -11.92
N TYR A 628 14.55 19.16 -12.62
CA TYR A 628 14.30 18.47 -13.89
C TYR A 628 14.40 19.39 -15.11
N VAL A 629 14.65 20.68 -14.91
CA VAL A 629 14.89 21.65 -15.99
C VAL A 629 16.33 21.48 -16.50
N SER A 630 16.48 21.44 -17.80
CA SER A 630 17.79 21.34 -18.45
C SER A 630 18.25 22.71 -18.94
N ASP A 631 19.40 23.18 -18.47
CA ASP A 631 20.04 24.42 -18.96
C ASP A 631 20.59 24.26 -20.40
N ALA A 632 20.77 23.04 -20.88
CA ALA A 632 21.22 22.73 -22.24
C ALA A 632 20.09 22.75 -23.28
N SER A 633 18.83 22.97 -22.86
CA SER A 633 17.67 23.05 -23.76
C SER A 633 17.45 24.47 -24.28
N ASP A 634 17.12 24.58 -25.59
CA ASP A 634 16.70 25.87 -26.20
C ASP A 634 15.28 26.31 -25.75
N VAL A 635 14.55 25.48 -24.99
CA VAL A 635 13.22 25.78 -24.48
C VAL A 635 13.32 26.63 -23.22
N PRO A 636 12.57 27.74 -23.08
CA PRO A 636 12.56 28.57 -21.87
C PRO A 636 12.25 27.76 -20.61
N GLN A 637 12.87 28.11 -19.48
CA GLN A 637 12.75 27.33 -18.23
C GLN A 637 11.30 27.24 -17.71
N ASP A 638 10.51 28.30 -17.87
CA ASP A 638 9.09 28.33 -17.49
C ASP A 638 8.25 27.33 -18.33
N VAL A 639 8.54 27.21 -19.63
CA VAL A 639 7.89 26.23 -20.51
C VAL A 639 8.30 24.82 -20.12
N GLN A 640 9.58 24.58 -19.83
CA GLN A 640 10.03 23.28 -19.32
C GLN A 640 9.35 22.92 -18.00
N MET A 641 9.28 23.88 -17.05
CA MET A 641 8.60 23.68 -15.77
C MET A 641 7.11 23.35 -15.94
N ASN A 642 6.44 24.03 -16.89
CA ASN A 642 5.05 23.71 -17.21
C ASN A 642 4.92 22.26 -17.72
N GLU A 643 5.74 21.84 -18.70
CA GLU A 643 5.73 20.49 -19.25
C GLU A 643 6.03 19.42 -18.17
N ILE A 644 7.03 19.66 -17.31
CA ILE A 644 7.41 18.76 -16.22
C ILE A 644 6.26 18.67 -15.19
N SER A 645 5.64 19.81 -14.85
CA SER A 645 4.52 19.84 -13.92
C SER A 645 3.28 19.11 -14.48
N CYS A 646 3.00 19.24 -15.78
CA CYS A 646 1.97 18.48 -16.47
C CYS A 646 2.21 16.97 -16.42
N ARG A 647 3.48 16.55 -16.37
CA ARG A 647 3.88 15.13 -16.33
C ARG A 647 3.85 14.57 -14.91
N TYR A 648 4.33 15.31 -13.92
CA TYR A 648 4.60 14.83 -12.56
C TYR A 648 3.76 15.50 -11.47
N GLY A 649 2.86 16.42 -11.84
CA GLY A 649 1.97 17.14 -10.92
C GLY A 649 0.69 16.39 -10.56
N GLU A 650 0.54 15.11 -10.93
CA GLU A 650 -0.69 14.33 -10.68
C GLU A 650 -1.03 14.28 -9.19
N ILE A 651 -2.30 14.50 -8.88
CA ILE A 651 -2.90 14.34 -7.55
C ILE A 651 -4.32 13.80 -7.69
N THR A 652 -4.72 12.87 -6.83
CA THR A 652 -6.07 12.29 -6.84
C THR A 652 -6.95 12.96 -5.79
N ILE A 653 -8.12 13.44 -6.21
CA ILE A 653 -9.10 14.13 -5.37
C ILE A 653 -10.36 13.28 -5.29
N PRO A 654 -10.87 12.91 -4.09
CA PRO A 654 -12.18 12.30 -3.98
C PRO A 654 -13.27 13.32 -4.30
N TYR A 655 -14.15 12.96 -5.23
CA TYR A 655 -15.27 13.79 -5.66
C TYR A 655 -16.58 13.25 -5.08
N GLY A 656 -17.33 14.09 -4.38
CA GLY A 656 -18.66 13.75 -3.87
C GLY A 656 -19.75 14.36 -4.74
N ARG A 657 -20.82 13.64 -4.99
CA ARG A 657 -22.01 14.14 -5.74
C ARG A 657 -22.80 15.25 -5.04
N SER A 658 -22.36 15.74 -3.89
CA SER A 658 -23.04 16.81 -3.18
C SER A 658 -22.66 18.16 -3.79
N SER A 659 -23.66 18.97 -4.12
CA SER A 659 -23.56 20.29 -4.76
C SER A 659 -22.94 21.41 -3.89
N THR A 660 -22.34 21.09 -2.76
CA THR A 660 -21.57 22.03 -1.95
C THR A 660 -20.14 22.08 -2.45
N VAL A 661 -19.66 23.28 -2.77
CA VAL A 661 -18.27 23.55 -3.13
C VAL A 661 -17.41 23.16 -1.92
N ASP A 662 -16.78 21.99 -2.01
CA ASP A 662 -15.88 21.49 -0.97
C ASP A 662 -14.55 22.24 -1.05
N GLU A 663 -14.25 23.07 -0.06
CA GLU A 663 -12.97 23.77 0.01
C GLU A 663 -11.84 22.80 0.42
N TRP A 664 -10.97 22.50 -0.52
CA TRP A 664 -9.74 21.78 -0.27
C TRP A 664 -8.60 22.75 0.01
N LYS A 665 -7.75 22.40 0.98
CA LYS A 665 -6.49 23.08 1.26
C LYS A 665 -5.33 22.21 0.80
N TYR A 666 -4.28 22.85 0.29
CA TYR A 666 -3.05 22.19 -0.11
C TYR A 666 -1.84 22.83 0.54
N SER A 667 -0.88 22.03 0.90
CA SER A 667 0.46 22.46 1.36
C SER A 667 1.49 21.46 0.89
N ASP A 668 2.65 21.92 0.43
CA ASP A 668 3.77 21.05 0.07
C ASP A 668 4.20 20.16 1.26
N GLN A 669 4.03 20.66 2.50
CA GLN A 669 4.37 19.93 3.72
C GLN A 669 3.30 18.94 4.18
N LEU A 670 2.03 19.24 3.93
CA LEU A 670 0.89 18.50 4.49
C LEU A 670 0.08 17.74 3.44
N GLY A 671 0.34 17.97 2.12
CA GLY A 671 -0.49 17.47 1.04
C GLY A 671 -1.85 18.14 0.98
N MET A 672 -2.85 17.47 0.39
CA MET A 672 -4.21 17.98 0.23
C MET A 672 -5.16 17.42 1.29
N PHE A 673 -5.93 18.29 1.94
CA PHE A 673 -6.83 17.98 3.04
C PHE A 673 -8.02 18.94 3.11
N LYS A 674 -9.05 18.57 3.88
CA LYS A 674 -10.17 19.46 4.22
C LYS A 674 -10.04 19.90 5.67
N LEU A 675 -10.24 21.20 5.91
CA LEU A 675 -10.50 21.74 7.26
C LEU A 675 -12.02 21.85 7.43
N THR A 676 -12.57 21.20 8.44
CA THR A 676 -13.96 21.39 8.84
C THR A 676 -14.15 22.78 9.44
N GLU A 677 -15.36 23.36 9.37
CA GLU A 677 -15.66 24.74 9.79
C GLU A 677 -15.28 25.09 11.23
N GLU A 678 -15.19 24.08 12.12
CA GLU A 678 -14.78 24.25 13.52
C GLU A 678 -13.33 24.76 13.69
N ASN A 679 -12.47 24.58 12.69
CA ASN A 679 -11.06 25.02 12.73
C ASN A 679 -10.82 26.38 12.08
N ARG A 680 -11.88 27.10 11.61
CA ARG A 680 -11.75 28.43 10.99
C ARG A 680 -11.61 29.57 12.03
N GLN A 681 -11.87 29.30 13.30
CA GLN A 681 -11.87 30.34 14.36
C GLN A 681 -10.54 30.51 15.10
N GLU A 682 -9.52 29.65 14.85
CA GLU A 682 -8.21 29.71 15.50
C GLU A 682 -7.03 30.04 14.56
N GLY A 683 -7.29 30.51 13.34
CA GLY A 683 -6.27 30.89 12.36
C GLY A 683 -6.04 32.40 12.27
#